data_d8bee3194024d4c90149bcb5d12240cb
#
_entry.id   d8bee3194024d4c90149bcb5d12240cb
#
_cell.length_a   1.000
_cell.length_b   1.000
_cell.length_c   1.000
_cell.angle_alpha   90.00
_cell.angle_beta   90.00
_cell.angle_gamma   90.00
#
_symmetry.space_group_name_H-M   'P 1'
#
loop_
_entity.id
_entity.type
_entity.pdbx_description
1 polymer ?
#
loop_
_entity_poly.entity_id
_entity_poly.type
_entity_poly.pdbx_seq_one_letter_code
_entity_poly.pdbx_strand_id
1 'polypeptide(L)'
;MNLAEQLSNARPVNVGKPGTANLLGNFFDALNDAQADDKKIPPGDNSPNDVHDVHNVHTDDPDEDVPENLDDAIPDDELTEAIATVEAALKACVDDPGVLASADFLAAARLVRERDQSEWLRIRVALKKAKPSGVLLSEIDKGTAPEGEGFDDSSVADDLVALVQGRAELFHAEDGACFVALKESPRKVFKLDTAAFSEWLGYAYYRNTESDTRPGRAASETAIRTARSVLAGIAKNDGQERKTWLRAAEHNGTYYLDLGADDWCAVEIDARGWRVVEHPPVYFWRASTTRPLPMPIRGGNLAKLWDHVNVPEASRPLVLAWKLETLRPETPFPVLELVGPQGSAKSSTQAKIRRCVDPNAVDLRAAPKSVEDLFVSAGCNWVASLNNLSRLSPQIQDAICNLATGGGFAGRTLYTNADESVIDAKRPVILNGIVPLVTAQDLTDRVIHIELPSIGAYRSETEINAGFERDLPSIVGGLLDLFVLTLAKIPDARVPSPPRMADFALLGEAMTLATGGKAGDFMAIYSSNRKDSVARSLESSPVAVAIRSMADAHKSSGPVFVGTMGALKAALDLKRDNAEAWPKSPRGLGDVLRRQLPALAQIGIKIEIGKAGRDGVQVTIRKCEHCEHGERRSDGYSPGEKFLDDTEAF
;
A
#
# COMPACT_ATOMS: atom_id res chain seq x y z
N MET A 1 -14.42 12.12 -32.43
CA MET A 1 -13.66 11.05 -33.11
C MET A 1 -12.74 10.46 -32.10
N ASN A 2 -12.76 9.14 -31.91
CA ASN A 2 -12.03 8.43 -30.85
C ASN A 2 -10.54 8.28 -31.27
N LEU A 3 -9.61 8.35 -30.32
CA LEU A 3 -8.16 8.21 -30.52
C LEU A 3 -7.79 6.95 -31.35
N ALA A 4 -8.57 5.87 -31.21
CA ALA A 4 -8.43 4.65 -31.99
C ALA A 4 -8.74 4.84 -33.50
N GLU A 5 -9.67 5.73 -33.88
CA GLU A 5 -9.97 6.05 -35.27
C GLU A 5 -8.90 6.97 -35.91
N GLN A 6 -8.27 7.83 -35.11
CA GLN A 6 -7.16 8.67 -35.58
C GLN A 6 -5.91 7.84 -35.84
N LEU A 7 -5.63 6.82 -35.01
CA LEU A 7 -4.49 5.91 -35.19
C LEU A 7 -4.69 4.95 -36.39
N SER A 8 -5.94 4.61 -36.74
CA SER A 8 -6.25 3.77 -37.89
C SER A 8 -6.07 4.47 -39.25
N ASN A 9 -6.11 5.80 -39.26
CA ASN A 9 -6.02 6.61 -40.48
C ASN A 9 -4.62 7.21 -40.78
N ALA A 10 -3.62 6.93 -39.95
CA ALA A 10 -2.25 7.34 -40.18
C ALA A 10 -1.63 6.56 -41.35
N ARG A 11 -1.27 7.24 -42.44
CA ARG A 11 -0.58 6.64 -43.59
C ARG A 11 0.80 6.10 -43.18
N PRO A 12 1.23 4.93 -43.72
CA PRO A 12 2.55 4.42 -43.41
C PRO A 12 3.65 5.33 -43.97
N VAL A 13 4.48 5.85 -43.08
CA VAL A 13 5.72 6.55 -43.45
C VAL A 13 6.76 5.49 -43.80
N ASN A 14 7.37 5.63 -44.97
CA ASN A 14 8.38 4.73 -45.51
C ASN A 14 9.68 4.85 -44.71
N VAL A 15 10.01 3.86 -43.89
CA VAL A 15 11.15 3.90 -42.97
C VAL A 15 12.22 2.91 -43.44
N GLY A 16 13.41 3.40 -43.63
CA GLY A 16 14.62 2.60 -43.82
C GLY A 16 14.91 1.74 -42.58
N LYS A 17 15.62 0.62 -42.75
CA LYS A 17 15.86 -0.46 -41.77
C LYS A 17 16.10 0.07 -40.35
N PRO A 18 15.27 -0.30 -39.35
CA PRO A 18 15.37 0.22 -38.00
C PRO A 18 16.26 -0.64 -37.10
N GLY A 19 17.13 0.03 -36.36
CA GLY A 19 17.65 -0.50 -35.10
C GLY A 19 16.57 -0.39 -34.01
N THR A 20 16.61 -1.27 -33.02
CA THR A 20 15.61 -1.44 -31.92
C THR A 20 15.36 -0.21 -31.04
N ALA A 21 16.04 0.92 -31.31
CA ALA A 21 16.02 2.14 -30.49
C ALA A 21 14.81 3.08 -30.72
N ASN A 22 14.00 2.87 -31.77
CA ASN A 22 13.06 3.90 -32.24
C ASN A 22 11.57 3.62 -31.96
N LEU A 23 11.24 2.53 -31.27
CA LEU A 23 9.85 2.11 -31.07
C LEU A 23 9.03 3.05 -30.18
N LEU A 24 9.65 3.60 -29.14
CA LEU A 24 8.98 4.54 -28.23
C LEU A 24 9.01 6.00 -28.75
N GLY A 25 10.02 6.37 -29.52
CA GLY A 25 10.10 7.70 -30.15
C GLY A 25 8.91 7.96 -31.06
N ASN A 26 8.60 7.02 -31.93
CA ASN A 26 7.47 7.13 -32.87
C ASN A 26 6.10 7.22 -32.19
N PHE A 27 5.93 6.56 -31.03
CA PHE A 27 4.71 6.64 -30.24
C PHE A 27 4.52 8.02 -29.61
N PHE A 28 5.60 8.58 -29.04
CA PHE A 28 5.53 9.90 -28.42
C PHE A 28 5.41 11.03 -29.45
N ASP A 29 6.00 10.88 -30.63
CA ASP A 29 5.83 11.81 -31.74
C ASP A 29 4.38 11.79 -32.26
N ALA A 30 3.76 10.62 -32.39
CA ALA A 30 2.37 10.46 -32.78
C ALA A 30 1.38 11.06 -31.75
N LEU A 31 1.68 10.98 -30.44
CA LEU A 31 0.89 11.64 -29.40
C LEU A 31 1.04 13.16 -29.41
N ASN A 32 2.23 13.67 -29.71
CA ASN A 32 2.49 15.11 -29.79
C ASN A 32 1.86 15.74 -31.03
N ASP A 33 1.86 15.06 -32.17
CA ASP A 33 1.22 15.53 -33.41
C ASP A 33 -0.32 15.57 -33.29
N ALA A 34 -0.92 14.61 -32.56
CA ALA A 34 -2.35 14.61 -32.28
C ALA A 34 -2.79 15.77 -31.35
N GLN A 35 -1.88 16.33 -30.55
CA GLN A 35 -2.15 17.50 -29.68
C GLN A 35 -2.02 18.84 -30.40
N ALA A 36 -1.34 18.91 -31.55
CA ALA A 36 -1.13 20.13 -32.29
C ALA A 36 -2.40 20.61 -33.03
N ASP A 37 -3.30 19.71 -33.39
CA ASP A 37 -4.53 20.03 -34.16
C ASP A 37 -5.72 20.51 -33.31
N ASP A 38 -5.69 20.37 -31.98
CA ASP A 38 -6.82 20.77 -31.10
C ASP A 38 -6.76 22.22 -30.59
N LYS A 39 -5.79 23.05 -31.04
CA LYS A 39 -5.60 24.43 -30.59
C LYS A 39 -6.30 25.49 -31.44
N LYS A 40 -7.47 25.19 -32.00
CA LYS A 40 -8.29 26.23 -32.70
C LYS A 40 -9.71 26.27 -32.14
N ILE A 41 -9.88 26.85 -30.95
CA ILE A 41 -11.15 27.40 -30.46
C ILE A 41 -10.87 28.80 -29.92
N PRO A 42 -11.62 29.86 -30.36
CA PRO A 42 -11.36 31.23 -29.96
C PRO A 42 -11.82 31.53 -28.53
N PRO A 43 -11.22 32.51 -27.86
CA PRO A 43 -11.51 32.80 -26.45
C PRO A 43 -12.85 33.53 -26.29
N GLY A 44 -13.70 33.02 -25.43
CA GLY A 44 -14.87 33.68 -24.89
C GLY A 44 -14.48 34.65 -23.77
N ASP A 45 -14.93 35.85 -23.91
CA ASP A 45 -14.78 37.00 -23.06
C ASP A 45 -15.45 36.80 -21.70
N ASN A 46 -14.70 36.99 -20.59
CA ASN A 46 -15.26 37.18 -19.26
C ASN A 46 -14.39 38.14 -18.47
N SER A 47 -14.86 39.40 -18.47
CA SER A 47 -14.37 40.48 -17.60
C SER A 47 -14.81 40.26 -16.14
N PRO A 48 -14.03 40.70 -15.17
CA PRO A 48 -14.38 40.63 -13.75
C PRO A 48 -15.17 41.86 -13.32
N ASN A 49 -16.21 41.65 -12.53
CA ASN A 49 -16.91 42.75 -11.83
C ASN A 49 -16.62 42.67 -10.31
N ASP A 50 -15.96 43.72 -9.92
CA ASP A 50 -16.20 44.68 -8.85
C ASP A 50 -16.53 44.20 -7.42
N VAL A 51 -15.56 44.55 -6.61
CA VAL A 51 -15.57 44.75 -5.17
C VAL A 51 -16.46 45.94 -4.79
N HIS A 52 -17.33 45.80 -3.85
CA HIS A 52 -17.92 46.92 -3.10
C HIS A 52 -17.71 46.74 -1.60
N ASP A 53 -16.89 47.64 -1.08
CA ASP A 53 -16.84 48.15 0.30
C ASP A 53 -18.21 48.67 0.73
N VAL A 54 -18.61 48.40 1.97
CA VAL A 54 -19.61 49.19 2.67
C VAL A 54 -19.12 49.52 4.07
N HIS A 55 -19.02 50.82 4.26
CA HIS A 55 -18.67 51.57 5.45
C HIS A 55 -19.63 51.41 6.63
N ASN A 56 -19.03 51.54 7.82
CA ASN A 56 -19.60 52.02 9.09
C ASN A 56 -20.61 53.15 8.96
N VAL A 57 -21.69 53.07 9.74
CA VAL A 57 -22.39 54.27 10.26
C VAL A 57 -22.78 54.03 11.72
N HIS A 58 -22.40 54.98 12.52
CA HIS A 58 -22.69 55.21 13.94
C HIS A 58 -24.09 55.72 14.21
N THR A 59 -24.48 55.57 15.52
CA THR A 59 -25.31 56.43 16.39
C THR A 59 -26.83 56.25 16.27
N ASP A 60 -27.59 56.07 17.30
CA ASP A 60 -27.94 56.90 18.44
C ASP A 60 -28.94 56.15 19.32
N ASP A 61 -28.75 56.27 20.63
CA ASP A 61 -29.75 56.09 21.71
C ASP A 61 -30.85 57.17 21.59
N PRO A 62 -32.08 57.02 22.13
CA PRO A 62 -32.27 57.05 23.54
C PRO A 62 -33.51 56.27 24.12
N ASP A 63 -33.40 55.98 25.42
CA ASP A 63 -34.45 55.91 26.44
C ASP A 63 -35.83 55.32 26.10
N GLU A 64 -36.16 54.20 26.76
CA GLU A 64 -37.45 54.08 27.43
C GLU A 64 -37.49 52.91 28.43
N ASP A 65 -37.72 53.27 29.65
CA ASP A 65 -38.48 52.63 30.73
C ASP A 65 -38.06 51.25 31.26
N VAL A 66 -37.33 51.33 32.36
CA VAL A 66 -37.26 50.31 33.40
C VAL A 66 -38.54 50.38 34.25
N PRO A 67 -39.33 49.31 34.39
CA PRO A 67 -40.24 49.21 35.51
C PRO A 67 -39.47 48.61 36.69
N GLU A 68 -39.17 49.44 37.66
CA GLU A 68 -39.05 49.04 39.05
C GLU A 68 -40.33 48.30 39.48
N ASN A 69 -40.22 46.99 39.78
CA ASN A 69 -41.02 46.33 40.80
C ASN A 69 -40.21 45.16 41.34
N LEU A 70 -39.33 45.44 42.26
CA LEU A 70 -38.98 44.52 43.36
C LEU A 70 -40.09 44.54 44.38
N ASP A 71 -40.37 43.33 44.89
CA ASP A 71 -41.23 42.96 46.00
C ASP A 71 -42.63 42.54 45.56
N ASP A 72 -42.73 41.20 45.46
CA ASP A 72 -43.74 40.35 46.16
C ASP A 72 -43.61 38.92 45.60
N ALA A 73 -42.44 38.27 45.84
CA ALA A 73 -42.37 36.83 45.74
C ALA A 73 -43.12 36.23 46.93
N ILE A 74 -44.34 35.80 46.67
CA ILE A 74 -45.09 34.91 47.62
C ILE A 74 -44.13 33.73 47.87
N PRO A 75 -43.81 33.42 49.15
CA PRO A 75 -42.97 32.26 49.44
C PRO A 75 -43.65 31.04 48.81
N ASP A 76 -42.93 30.32 47.99
CA ASP A 76 -43.38 29.05 47.46
C ASP A 76 -43.32 28.06 48.62
N ASP A 77 -44.50 27.94 49.33
CA ASP A 77 -44.63 27.10 50.53
C ASP A 77 -44.14 25.67 50.27
N GLU A 78 -44.29 25.18 49.03
CA GLU A 78 -43.91 23.86 48.62
C GLU A 78 -42.36 23.72 48.51
N LEU A 79 -41.67 24.74 48.01
CA LEU A 79 -40.21 24.78 47.96
C LEU A 79 -39.60 24.88 49.37
N THR A 80 -40.23 25.69 50.26
CA THR A 80 -39.80 25.85 51.66
C THR A 80 -39.94 24.54 52.42
N GLU A 81 -40.99 23.79 52.23
CA GLU A 81 -41.26 22.49 52.87
C GLU A 81 -40.27 21.43 52.30
N ALA A 82 -39.96 21.47 50.97
CA ALA A 82 -38.99 20.60 50.34
C ALA A 82 -37.58 20.84 50.91
N ILE A 83 -37.17 22.11 51.07
CA ILE A 83 -35.83 22.44 51.63
C ILE A 83 -35.76 21.92 53.08
N ALA A 84 -36.84 22.13 53.91
CA ALA A 84 -36.86 21.63 55.25
C ALA A 84 -36.76 20.09 55.33
N THR A 85 -37.43 19.38 54.43
CA THR A 85 -37.38 17.92 54.34
C THR A 85 -35.95 17.44 54.00
N VAL A 86 -35.27 18.09 53.03
CA VAL A 86 -33.89 17.75 52.65
C VAL A 86 -32.92 18.05 53.79
N GLU A 87 -33.07 19.17 54.49
CA GLU A 87 -32.26 19.52 55.69
C GLU A 87 -32.42 18.51 56.81
N ALA A 88 -33.67 18.05 57.08
CA ALA A 88 -33.90 17.01 58.05
C ALA A 88 -33.26 15.69 57.73
N ALA A 89 -33.29 15.28 56.43
CA ALA A 89 -32.66 14.09 55.96
C ALA A 89 -31.12 14.21 56.02
N LEU A 90 -30.55 15.38 55.72
CA LEU A 90 -29.10 15.66 55.88
C LEU A 90 -28.62 15.54 57.34
N LYS A 91 -29.45 15.89 58.31
CA LYS A 91 -29.14 15.72 59.75
C LYS A 91 -29.23 14.24 60.14
N ALA A 92 -30.21 13.53 59.65
CA ALA A 92 -30.46 12.12 59.97
C ALA A 92 -29.48 11.16 59.28
N CYS A 93 -28.94 11.52 58.13
CA CYS A 93 -28.08 10.63 57.30
C CYS A 93 -26.74 10.24 57.97
N VAL A 94 -26.34 10.92 59.04
CA VAL A 94 -25.15 10.57 59.84
C VAL A 94 -25.38 9.29 60.63
N ASP A 95 -26.60 9.09 61.15
CA ASP A 95 -27.01 7.93 61.96
C ASP A 95 -27.65 6.84 61.09
N ASP A 96 -28.42 7.23 60.09
CA ASP A 96 -29.07 6.33 59.12
C ASP A 96 -28.88 6.82 57.68
N PRO A 97 -27.87 6.33 56.97
CA PRO A 97 -27.64 6.70 55.55
C PRO A 97 -28.81 6.33 54.62
N GLY A 98 -29.66 5.37 54.99
CA GLY A 98 -30.81 4.91 54.19
C GLY A 98 -31.88 6.00 54.00
N VAL A 99 -31.92 7.03 54.83
CA VAL A 99 -32.83 8.18 54.70
C VAL A 99 -32.66 8.90 53.37
N LEU A 100 -31.43 8.92 52.81
CA LEU A 100 -31.14 9.55 51.53
C LEU A 100 -31.67 8.76 50.32
N ALA A 101 -32.12 7.53 50.52
CA ALA A 101 -32.77 6.71 49.49
C ALA A 101 -34.31 6.73 49.63
N SER A 102 -34.86 7.45 50.64
CA SER A 102 -36.29 7.53 50.82
C SER A 102 -36.99 8.30 49.69
N ALA A 103 -38.24 7.89 49.40
CA ALA A 103 -39.04 8.55 48.36
C ALA A 103 -39.26 10.04 48.67
N ASP A 104 -39.45 10.36 49.95
CA ASP A 104 -39.69 11.73 50.41
C ASP A 104 -38.46 12.63 50.21
N PHE A 105 -37.28 12.13 50.57
CA PHE A 105 -36.04 12.86 50.32
C PHE A 105 -35.80 13.07 48.82
N LEU A 106 -35.95 12.03 47.98
CA LEU A 106 -35.70 12.13 46.55
C LEU A 106 -36.68 13.07 45.85
N ALA A 107 -37.96 13.07 46.26
CA ALA A 107 -38.99 13.99 45.75
C ALA A 107 -38.69 15.44 46.15
N ALA A 108 -38.41 15.70 47.42
CA ALA A 108 -38.07 17.02 47.94
C ALA A 108 -36.77 17.56 47.29
N ALA A 109 -35.72 16.75 47.22
CA ALA A 109 -34.47 17.12 46.62
C ALA A 109 -34.58 17.38 45.09
N ARG A 110 -35.47 16.68 44.39
CA ARG A 110 -35.82 16.94 42.99
C ARG A 110 -36.45 18.32 42.82
N LEU A 111 -37.44 18.61 43.64
CA LEU A 111 -38.13 19.91 43.62
C LEU A 111 -37.16 21.08 43.86
N VAL A 112 -36.29 20.96 44.87
CA VAL A 112 -35.24 21.98 45.12
C VAL A 112 -34.30 22.12 43.93
N ARG A 113 -33.91 21.01 43.31
CA ARG A 113 -33.01 21.04 42.14
C ARG A 113 -33.66 21.72 40.94
N GLU A 114 -34.98 21.58 40.75
CA GLU A 114 -35.72 22.19 39.64
C GLU A 114 -35.97 23.67 39.84
N ARG A 115 -36.30 24.09 41.08
CA ARG A 115 -36.73 25.46 41.35
C ARG A 115 -35.67 26.37 41.97
N ASP A 116 -34.67 25.82 42.70
CA ASP A 116 -33.54 26.58 43.28
C ASP A 116 -32.21 25.84 43.12
N GLN A 117 -31.54 26.12 42.02
CA GLN A 117 -30.24 25.53 41.70
C GLN A 117 -29.12 25.94 42.67
N SER A 118 -29.24 27.13 43.29
CA SER A 118 -28.27 27.63 44.26
C SER A 118 -28.33 26.82 45.54
N GLU A 119 -29.54 26.58 46.03
CA GLU A 119 -29.78 25.77 47.22
C GLU A 119 -29.43 24.29 46.98
N TRP A 120 -29.74 23.76 45.78
CA TRP A 120 -29.30 22.41 45.39
C TRP A 120 -27.79 22.24 45.47
N LEU A 121 -27.00 23.22 44.99
CA LEU A 121 -25.55 23.17 45.07
C LEU A 121 -25.05 23.19 46.53
N ARG A 122 -25.73 23.96 47.44
CA ARG A 122 -25.42 23.94 48.88
C ARG A 122 -25.71 22.58 49.50
N ILE A 123 -26.83 21.97 49.17
CA ILE A 123 -27.18 20.61 49.58
C ILE A 123 -26.16 19.58 49.13
N ARG A 124 -25.71 19.64 47.85
CA ARG A 124 -24.68 18.74 47.34
C ARG A 124 -23.35 18.90 48.08
N VAL A 125 -22.97 20.11 48.44
CA VAL A 125 -21.75 20.37 49.24
C VAL A 125 -21.91 19.78 50.65
N ALA A 126 -23.10 19.91 51.27
CA ALA A 126 -23.40 19.34 52.57
C ALA A 126 -23.36 17.79 52.54
N LEU A 127 -23.95 17.15 51.52
CA LEU A 127 -23.90 15.70 51.30
C LEU A 127 -22.47 15.19 51.15
N LYS A 128 -21.67 15.91 50.37
CA LYS A 128 -20.24 15.57 50.17
C LYS A 128 -19.42 15.70 51.47
N LYS A 129 -19.77 16.64 52.31
CA LYS A 129 -19.14 16.86 53.63
C LYS A 129 -19.57 15.82 54.68
N ALA A 130 -20.82 15.42 54.65
CA ALA A 130 -21.39 14.41 55.56
C ALA A 130 -20.82 13.01 55.34
N LYS A 131 -20.37 12.68 54.12
CA LYS A 131 -19.80 11.37 53.70
C LYS A 131 -20.57 10.17 54.26
N PRO A 132 -21.89 10.03 54.02
CA PRO A 132 -22.65 8.90 54.53
C PRO A 132 -22.08 7.59 53.98
N SER A 133 -21.83 6.60 54.84
CA SER A 133 -21.25 5.32 54.41
C SER A 133 -22.27 4.52 53.62
N GLY A 134 -21.86 4.05 52.43
CA GLY A 134 -22.70 3.18 51.59
C GLY A 134 -23.61 3.89 50.60
N VAL A 135 -23.61 5.23 50.53
CA VAL A 135 -24.39 6.00 49.54
C VAL A 135 -23.47 6.77 48.61
N LEU A 136 -23.59 6.54 47.31
CA LEU A 136 -22.84 7.27 46.31
C LEU A 136 -23.60 8.55 45.90
N LEU A 137 -22.93 9.70 45.88
CA LEU A 137 -23.49 10.96 45.41
C LEU A 137 -24.10 10.85 44.01
N SER A 138 -23.51 10.00 43.16
CA SER A 138 -24.04 9.71 41.83
C SER A 138 -25.41 9.03 41.84
N GLU A 139 -25.73 8.24 42.85
CA GLU A 139 -27.07 7.63 43.02
C GLU A 139 -28.11 8.67 43.46
N ILE A 140 -27.71 9.60 44.34
CA ILE A 140 -28.57 10.74 44.72
C ILE A 140 -28.79 11.64 43.49
N ASP A 141 -27.73 11.98 42.73
CA ASP A 141 -27.87 12.79 41.53
C ASP A 141 -28.77 12.16 40.47
N LYS A 142 -28.77 10.81 40.36
CA LYS A 142 -29.71 10.05 39.52
C LYS A 142 -31.14 10.10 40.03
N GLY A 143 -31.34 9.85 41.31
CA GLY A 143 -32.68 9.83 41.95
C GLY A 143 -33.37 11.19 42.00
N THR A 144 -32.60 12.28 41.92
CA THR A 144 -33.09 13.67 41.98
C THR A 144 -33.09 14.38 40.63
N ALA A 145 -32.86 13.65 39.52
CA ALA A 145 -32.92 14.24 38.17
C ALA A 145 -34.35 14.69 37.83
N PRO A 146 -34.55 15.85 37.16
CA PRO A 146 -35.88 16.31 36.71
C PRO A 146 -36.57 15.27 35.82
N GLU A 147 -37.90 15.18 35.88
CA GLU A 147 -38.69 14.32 34.99
C GLU A 147 -38.61 14.85 33.57
N GLY A 148 -37.86 14.18 32.72
CA GLY A 148 -37.61 14.57 31.32
C GLY A 148 -36.14 14.75 30.97
N GLU A 149 -35.25 14.99 31.91
CA GLU A 149 -33.83 14.71 31.75
C GLU A 149 -33.61 13.21 32.01
N GLY A 150 -33.94 12.38 31.05
CA GLY A 150 -33.41 11.02 31.05
C GLY A 150 -31.90 11.12 31.18
N PHE A 151 -31.34 10.79 32.35
CA PHE A 151 -29.94 10.46 32.44
C PHE A 151 -29.75 9.29 31.48
N ASP A 152 -29.32 9.62 30.28
CA ASP A 152 -28.81 8.62 29.34
C ASP A 152 -27.67 7.94 30.11
N ASP A 153 -27.91 6.73 30.60
CA ASP A 153 -26.95 5.93 31.39
C ASP A 153 -25.82 5.42 30.43
N SER A 154 -25.86 5.90 29.18
CA SER A 154 -24.82 5.59 28.18
C SER A 154 -23.51 6.21 28.61
N SER A 155 -22.48 5.39 28.66
CA SER A 155 -21.15 5.90 28.87
C SER A 155 -20.71 6.69 27.62
N VAL A 156 -19.77 7.63 27.75
CA VAL A 156 -19.18 8.32 26.57
C VAL A 156 -18.69 7.31 25.53
N ALA A 157 -18.31 6.11 25.95
CA ALA A 157 -17.92 5.04 25.02
C ALA A 157 -19.12 4.50 24.23
N ASP A 158 -20.29 4.38 24.84
CA ASP A 158 -21.53 3.94 24.17
C ASP A 158 -22.00 5.00 23.16
N ASP A 159 -21.94 6.29 23.53
CA ASP A 159 -22.22 7.40 22.61
C ASP A 159 -21.33 7.36 21.39
N LEU A 160 -20.02 7.09 21.58
CA LEU A 160 -19.05 6.96 20.50
C LEU A 160 -19.37 5.77 19.59
N VAL A 161 -19.76 4.63 20.15
CA VAL A 161 -20.18 3.44 19.38
C VAL A 161 -21.45 3.75 18.58
N ALA A 162 -22.46 4.33 19.20
CA ALA A 162 -23.73 4.71 18.54
C ALA A 162 -23.48 5.71 17.40
N LEU A 163 -22.61 6.70 17.63
CA LEU A 163 -22.21 7.69 16.62
C LEU A 163 -21.63 7.01 15.36
N VAL A 164 -20.75 6.02 15.53
CA VAL A 164 -20.13 5.29 14.41
C VAL A 164 -21.16 4.42 13.71
N GLN A 165 -21.96 3.63 14.44
CA GLN A 165 -22.97 2.74 13.84
C GLN A 165 -24.00 3.50 13.00
N GLY A 166 -24.39 4.71 13.43
CA GLY A 166 -25.29 5.57 12.67
C GLY A 166 -24.70 6.08 11.36
N ARG A 167 -23.40 6.37 11.32
CA ARG A 167 -22.75 7.10 10.23
C ARG A 167 -21.85 6.25 9.34
N ALA A 168 -21.56 5.00 9.72
CA ALA A 168 -20.57 4.19 9.03
C ALA A 168 -21.00 2.73 8.86
N GLU A 169 -20.32 2.03 7.97
CA GLU A 169 -20.33 0.57 7.82
C GLU A 169 -19.09 0.01 8.52
N LEU A 170 -19.28 -1.02 9.33
CA LEU A 170 -18.20 -1.76 10.00
C LEU A 170 -18.00 -3.09 9.27
N PHE A 171 -16.75 -3.45 9.01
CA PHE A 171 -16.40 -4.68 8.32
C PHE A 171 -14.98 -5.14 8.71
N HIS A 172 -14.61 -6.35 8.33
CA HIS A 172 -13.27 -6.90 8.55
C HIS A 172 -12.67 -7.43 7.25
N ALA A 173 -11.34 -7.45 7.18
CA ALA A 173 -10.61 -8.10 6.10
C ALA A 173 -10.32 -9.58 6.44
N GLU A 174 -9.87 -10.35 5.47
CA GLU A 174 -9.52 -11.77 5.60
C GLU A 174 -8.48 -12.03 6.70
N ASP A 175 -7.52 -11.11 6.89
CA ASP A 175 -6.51 -11.15 7.96
C ASP A 175 -7.05 -10.78 9.35
N GLY A 176 -8.37 -10.54 9.46
CA GLY A 176 -9.05 -10.14 10.69
C GLY A 176 -8.86 -8.67 11.07
N ALA A 177 -8.21 -7.85 10.25
CA ALA A 177 -8.13 -6.41 10.47
C ALA A 177 -9.51 -5.77 10.32
N CYS A 178 -9.86 -4.87 11.28
CA CYS A 178 -11.18 -4.25 11.35
C CYS A 178 -11.15 -2.85 10.76
N PHE A 179 -12.20 -2.53 10.00
CA PHE A 179 -12.32 -1.27 9.27
C PHE A 179 -13.68 -0.62 9.49
N VAL A 180 -13.72 0.67 9.23
CA VAL A 180 -14.92 1.49 9.20
C VAL A 180 -14.93 2.33 7.93
N ALA A 181 -16.05 2.29 7.19
CA ALA A 181 -16.27 3.11 6.01
C ALA A 181 -17.41 4.10 6.28
N LEU A 182 -17.16 5.40 6.15
CA LEU A 182 -18.19 6.41 6.34
C LEU A 182 -19.22 6.34 5.21
N LYS A 183 -20.51 6.49 5.55
CA LYS A 183 -21.62 6.51 4.56
C LYS A 183 -21.74 7.85 3.85
N GLU A 184 -21.21 8.90 4.46
CA GLU A 184 -21.20 10.27 3.91
C GLU A 184 -20.10 10.45 2.85
N SER A 185 -20.28 11.44 1.96
CA SER A 185 -19.24 11.85 1.00
C SER A 185 -18.33 12.89 1.64
N PRO A 186 -17.00 12.74 1.48
CA PRO A 186 -16.31 11.63 0.83
C PRO A 186 -16.32 10.35 1.67
N ARG A 187 -16.42 9.18 1.01
CA ARG A 187 -16.42 7.88 1.69
C ARG A 187 -15.02 7.55 2.26
N LYS A 188 -14.74 8.02 3.47
CA LYS A 188 -13.47 7.75 4.16
C LYS A 188 -13.48 6.34 4.75
N VAL A 189 -12.36 5.64 4.60
CA VAL A 189 -12.16 4.31 5.19
C VAL A 189 -10.99 4.35 6.15
N PHE A 190 -11.24 3.98 7.40
CA PHE A 190 -10.23 3.92 8.44
C PHE A 190 -10.04 2.49 8.92
N LYS A 191 -8.80 2.12 9.20
CA LYS A 191 -8.48 0.93 9.99
C LYS A 191 -8.66 1.27 11.47
N LEU A 192 -9.45 0.48 12.21
CA LEU A 192 -9.88 0.82 13.58
C LEU A 192 -8.71 0.96 14.57
N ASP A 193 -7.61 0.25 14.36
CA ASP A 193 -6.44 0.25 15.24
C ASP A 193 -5.46 1.42 14.99
N THR A 194 -5.83 2.39 14.15
CA THR A 194 -4.97 3.53 13.78
C THR A 194 -5.23 4.78 14.62
N ALA A 195 -4.21 5.64 14.73
CA ALA A 195 -4.34 6.97 15.32
C ALA A 195 -5.34 7.84 14.53
N ALA A 196 -5.31 7.76 13.19
CA ALA A 196 -6.21 8.53 12.32
C ALA A 196 -7.70 8.27 12.62
N PHE A 197 -8.07 7.02 12.92
CA PHE A 197 -9.43 6.71 13.35
C PHE A 197 -9.74 7.30 14.72
N SER A 198 -8.83 7.21 15.70
CA SER A 198 -9.02 7.77 17.03
C SER A 198 -9.18 9.29 16.99
N GLU A 199 -8.39 9.98 16.17
CA GLU A 199 -8.46 11.43 15.96
C GLU A 199 -9.80 11.82 15.31
N TRP A 200 -10.20 11.10 14.26
CA TRP A 200 -11.50 11.32 13.62
C TRP A 200 -12.66 11.09 14.59
N LEU A 201 -12.63 10.00 15.37
CA LEU A 201 -13.70 9.65 16.32
C LEU A 201 -13.83 10.70 17.42
N GLY A 202 -12.72 11.15 18.00
CA GLY A 202 -12.71 12.20 19.00
C GLY A 202 -13.26 13.53 18.47
N TYR A 203 -12.86 13.91 17.24
CA TYR A 203 -13.36 15.11 16.56
C TYR A 203 -14.85 14.98 16.19
N ALA A 204 -15.28 13.84 15.68
CA ALA A 204 -16.68 13.59 15.34
C ALA A 204 -17.59 13.69 16.58
N TYR A 205 -17.14 13.16 17.73
CA TYR A 205 -17.85 13.30 18.99
C TYR A 205 -17.92 14.76 19.46
N TYR A 206 -16.80 15.48 19.39
CA TYR A 206 -16.76 16.92 19.71
C TYR A 206 -17.81 17.69 18.90
N ARG A 207 -17.82 17.50 17.57
CA ARG A 207 -18.78 18.17 16.67
C ARG A 207 -20.23 17.73 16.90
N ASN A 208 -20.45 16.46 17.25
CA ASN A 208 -21.80 15.94 17.53
C ASN A 208 -22.41 16.48 18.85
N THR A 209 -21.54 16.84 19.79
CA THR A 209 -21.95 17.38 21.09
C THR A 209 -21.92 18.91 21.17
N GLU A 210 -21.45 19.57 20.11
CA GLU A 210 -21.46 21.03 19.99
C GLU A 210 -22.86 21.54 19.67
N SER A 211 -23.24 22.68 20.26
CA SER A 211 -24.50 23.39 20.00
C SER A 211 -24.21 24.90 19.94
N ASP A 212 -25.17 25.69 19.46
CA ASP A 212 -25.03 27.16 19.35
C ASP A 212 -24.71 27.84 20.70
N THR A 213 -25.08 27.20 21.81
CA THR A 213 -24.91 27.74 23.17
C THR A 213 -23.78 27.07 23.96
N ARG A 214 -23.22 25.96 23.50
CA ARG A 214 -22.20 25.17 24.25
C ARG A 214 -21.13 24.64 23.34
N PRO A 215 -19.84 24.72 23.73
CA PRO A 215 -18.75 24.06 22.99
C PRO A 215 -18.94 22.53 23.07
N GLY A 216 -18.42 21.83 22.07
CA GLY A 216 -18.44 20.38 22.05
C GLY A 216 -17.70 19.75 23.25
N ARG A 217 -17.99 18.50 23.53
CA ARG A 217 -17.38 17.73 24.62
C ARG A 217 -16.24 16.90 24.10
N ALA A 218 -15.10 16.93 24.79
CA ALA A 218 -13.97 16.08 24.47
C ALA A 218 -14.18 14.66 25.06
N ALA A 219 -14.00 13.64 24.24
CA ALA A 219 -13.95 12.26 24.72
C ALA A 219 -12.57 11.96 25.35
N SER A 220 -12.55 11.22 26.44
CA SER A 220 -11.30 10.76 27.04
C SER A 220 -10.64 9.68 26.19
N GLU A 221 -9.30 9.55 26.26
CA GLU A 221 -8.57 8.49 25.59
C GLU A 221 -9.08 7.09 25.97
N THR A 222 -9.46 6.90 27.25
CA THR A 222 -10.04 5.64 27.73
C THR A 222 -11.38 5.34 27.04
N ALA A 223 -12.27 6.33 26.90
CA ALA A 223 -13.56 6.15 26.21
C ALA A 223 -13.35 5.80 24.74
N ILE A 224 -12.43 6.50 24.04
CA ILE A 224 -12.10 6.21 22.64
C ILE A 224 -11.54 4.78 22.50
N ARG A 225 -10.64 4.35 23.38
CA ARG A 225 -10.08 3.00 23.36
C ARG A 225 -11.14 1.93 23.62
N THR A 226 -12.03 2.14 24.57
CA THR A 226 -13.15 1.23 24.86
C THR A 226 -14.09 1.12 23.67
N ALA A 227 -14.51 2.26 23.09
CA ALA A 227 -15.36 2.30 21.91
C ALA A 227 -14.71 1.55 20.72
N ARG A 228 -13.41 1.77 20.46
CA ARG A 228 -12.66 1.05 19.43
C ARG A 228 -12.68 -0.46 19.62
N SER A 229 -12.53 -0.94 20.86
CA SER A 229 -12.59 -2.37 21.18
C SER A 229 -13.96 -2.97 20.87
N VAL A 230 -15.03 -2.27 21.24
CA VAL A 230 -16.41 -2.68 20.94
C VAL A 230 -16.67 -2.68 19.43
N LEU A 231 -16.29 -1.60 18.74
CA LEU A 231 -16.44 -1.48 17.29
C LEU A 231 -15.67 -2.57 16.53
N ALA A 232 -14.47 -2.96 17.00
CA ALA A 232 -13.71 -4.07 16.43
C ALA A 232 -14.44 -5.41 16.66
N GLY A 233 -15.06 -5.61 17.82
CA GLY A 233 -15.92 -6.76 18.09
C GLY A 233 -17.12 -6.83 17.13
N ILE A 234 -17.81 -5.71 16.91
CA ILE A 234 -18.94 -5.61 15.98
C ILE A 234 -18.46 -5.88 14.54
N ALA A 235 -17.35 -5.27 14.12
CA ALA A 235 -16.79 -5.47 12.77
C ALA A 235 -16.46 -6.93 12.49
N LYS A 236 -15.97 -7.68 13.50
CA LYS A 236 -15.61 -9.11 13.37
C LYS A 236 -16.79 -10.06 13.37
N ASN A 237 -17.80 -9.79 14.22
CA ASN A 237 -18.89 -10.74 14.45
C ASN A 237 -20.14 -10.45 13.61
N ASP A 238 -20.43 -9.17 13.38
CA ASP A 238 -21.64 -8.72 12.69
C ASP A 238 -21.31 -8.12 11.30
N GLY A 239 -20.07 -7.68 11.10
CA GLY A 239 -19.59 -7.10 9.84
C GLY A 239 -19.34 -8.15 8.76
N GLN A 240 -19.44 -7.73 7.50
CA GLN A 240 -19.07 -8.59 6.35
C GLN A 240 -17.57 -8.63 6.16
N GLU A 241 -17.05 -9.74 5.66
CA GLU A 241 -15.70 -9.80 5.15
C GLU A 241 -15.58 -9.03 3.83
N ARG A 242 -14.61 -8.11 3.74
CA ARG A 242 -14.39 -7.28 2.55
C ARG A 242 -12.90 -7.09 2.29
N LYS A 243 -12.53 -7.15 1.03
CA LYS A 243 -11.16 -6.87 0.60
C LYS A 243 -10.86 -5.38 0.69
N THR A 244 -9.70 -5.03 1.25
CA THR A 244 -9.22 -3.65 1.37
C THR A 244 -7.94 -3.45 0.57
N TRP A 245 -7.71 -2.20 0.14
CA TRP A 245 -6.63 -1.85 -0.75
C TRP A 245 -5.90 -0.58 -0.27
N LEU A 246 -4.61 -0.48 -0.60
CA LEU A 246 -3.81 0.70 -0.24
C LEU A 246 -3.80 1.77 -1.33
N ARG A 247 -3.58 1.40 -2.58
CA ARG A 247 -3.41 2.34 -3.69
C ARG A 247 -4.02 1.85 -4.99
N ALA A 248 -3.77 0.61 -5.37
CA ALA A 248 -4.34 -0.01 -6.55
C ALA A 248 -5.29 -1.13 -6.15
N ALA A 249 -6.41 -1.26 -6.85
CA ALA A 249 -7.43 -2.26 -6.62
C ALA A 249 -7.94 -2.84 -7.95
N GLU A 250 -8.55 -4.02 -7.87
CA GLU A 250 -9.29 -4.62 -8.97
C GLU A 250 -10.66 -5.08 -8.49
N HIS A 251 -11.66 -4.86 -9.30
CA HIS A 251 -13.00 -5.37 -9.08
C HIS A 251 -13.68 -5.68 -10.41
N ASN A 252 -14.03 -6.95 -10.63
CA ASN A 252 -14.72 -7.42 -11.84
C ASN A 252 -14.02 -7.03 -13.15
N GLY A 253 -12.69 -7.14 -13.21
CA GLY A 253 -11.89 -6.81 -14.39
C GLY A 253 -11.71 -5.31 -14.65
N THR A 254 -12.16 -4.47 -13.73
CA THR A 254 -11.91 -3.02 -13.73
C THR A 254 -10.89 -2.67 -12.66
N TYR A 255 -9.91 -1.84 -13.00
CA TYR A 255 -8.87 -1.41 -12.10
C TYR A 255 -9.19 -0.04 -11.49
N TYR A 256 -8.72 0.17 -10.28
CA TYR A 256 -8.94 1.43 -9.54
C TYR A 256 -7.62 1.90 -8.95
N LEU A 257 -7.31 3.18 -9.13
CA LEU A 257 -6.16 3.84 -8.53
C LEU A 257 -6.64 4.93 -7.56
N ASP A 258 -6.37 4.77 -6.27
CA ASP A 258 -6.66 5.80 -5.26
C ASP A 258 -5.78 7.03 -5.51
N LEU A 259 -6.39 8.21 -5.69
CA LEU A 259 -5.64 9.45 -5.83
C LEU A 259 -5.01 9.93 -4.52
N GLY A 260 -5.45 9.42 -3.38
CA GLY A 260 -4.90 9.82 -2.07
C GLY A 260 -5.24 11.24 -1.65
N ALA A 261 -6.09 11.95 -2.39
CA ALA A 261 -6.53 13.31 -2.12
C ALA A 261 -7.67 13.34 -1.07
N ASP A 262 -7.93 14.49 -0.48
CA ASP A 262 -8.90 14.64 0.63
C ASP A 262 -10.35 14.35 0.23
N ASP A 263 -10.67 14.44 -1.05
CA ASP A 263 -11.95 14.09 -1.65
C ASP A 263 -12.19 12.57 -1.80
N TRP A 264 -11.17 11.74 -1.51
CA TRP A 264 -11.21 10.28 -1.61
C TRP A 264 -11.60 9.74 -3.00
N CYS A 265 -11.40 10.55 -4.04
CA CYS A 265 -11.60 10.12 -5.41
C CYS A 265 -10.57 9.07 -5.85
N ALA A 266 -11.00 8.17 -6.73
CA ALA A 266 -10.14 7.20 -7.38
C ALA A 266 -10.29 7.31 -8.91
N VAL A 267 -9.30 6.81 -9.64
CA VAL A 267 -9.40 6.61 -11.09
C VAL A 267 -9.89 5.20 -11.35
N GLU A 268 -11.03 5.09 -12.03
CA GLU A 268 -11.56 3.83 -12.58
C GLU A 268 -10.98 3.63 -13.97
N ILE A 269 -10.47 2.43 -14.28
CA ILE A 269 -9.69 2.16 -15.49
C ILE A 269 -10.13 0.80 -16.08
N ASP A 270 -10.51 0.80 -17.34
CA ASP A 270 -10.76 -0.43 -18.11
C ASP A 270 -10.18 -0.31 -19.54
N ALA A 271 -10.40 -1.31 -20.39
CA ALA A 271 -9.93 -1.31 -21.77
C ALA A 271 -10.60 -0.26 -22.67
N ARG A 272 -11.65 0.42 -22.21
CA ARG A 272 -12.40 1.45 -22.96
C ARG A 272 -11.97 2.86 -22.60
N GLY A 273 -11.37 3.05 -21.42
CA GLY A 273 -10.92 4.35 -20.93
C GLY A 273 -10.72 4.39 -19.44
N TRP A 274 -10.43 5.60 -18.93
CA TRP A 274 -10.38 5.86 -17.51
C TRP A 274 -11.20 7.10 -17.15
N ARG A 275 -11.68 7.15 -15.90
CA ARG A 275 -12.41 8.32 -15.36
C ARG A 275 -12.17 8.45 -13.86
N VAL A 276 -12.29 9.64 -13.33
CA VAL A 276 -12.29 9.88 -11.89
C VAL A 276 -13.67 9.59 -11.33
N VAL A 277 -13.74 8.86 -10.23
CA VAL A 277 -14.97 8.45 -9.53
C VAL A 277 -14.87 8.79 -8.06
N GLU A 278 -15.95 9.30 -7.47
CA GLU A 278 -16.03 9.66 -6.05
C GLU A 278 -16.32 8.45 -5.14
N HIS A 279 -17.04 7.46 -5.67
CA HIS A 279 -17.46 6.28 -4.92
C HIS A 279 -17.06 4.98 -5.66
N PRO A 280 -15.77 4.60 -5.66
CA PRO A 280 -15.35 3.33 -6.24
C PRO A 280 -16.00 2.15 -5.49
N PRO A 281 -16.32 1.01 -6.16
CA PRO A 281 -16.92 -0.15 -5.51
C PRO A 281 -15.93 -0.93 -4.61
N VAL A 282 -14.75 -0.40 -4.40
CA VAL A 282 -13.66 -0.96 -3.59
C VAL A 282 -13.37 -0.08 -2.38
N TYR A 283 -12.76 -0.65 -1.34
CA TYR A 283 -12.42 0.05 -0.11
C TYR A 283 -10.92 0.34 -0.05
N PHE A 284 -10.55 1.61 -0.26
CA PHE A 284 -9.19 2.08 -0.04
C PHE A 284 -9.04 2.58 1.39
N TRP A 285 -8.02 2.11 2.11
CA TRP A 285 -7.60 2.71 3.35
C TRP A 285 -6.21 3.33 3.21
N ARG A 286 -5.93 4.38 3.97
CA ARG A 286 -4.73 5.18 3.81
C ARG A 286 -3.90 5.17 5.07
N ALA A 287 -2.62 4.82 4.93
CA ALA A 287 -1.63 4.99 5.99
C ALA A 287 -1.31 6.49 6.15
N SER A 288 -0.82 6.90 7.32
CA SER A 288 -0.43 8.30 7.62
C SER A 288 0.67 8.84 6.69
N THR A 289 1.43 7.93 6.09
CA THR A 289 2.50 8.27 5.13
C THR A 289 2.02 8.41 3.69
N THR A 290 0.79 8.03 3.37
CA THR A 290 0.21 8.19 2.02
C THR A 290 0.20 9.67 1.61
N ARG A 291 0.56 9.95 0.36
CA ARG A 291 0.52 11.30 -0.23
C ARG A 291 -0.34 11.28 -1.48
N PRO A 292 -0.97 12.42 -1.82
CA PRO A 292 -1.83 12.50 -2.99
C PRO A 292 -1.03 12.40 -4.30
N LEU A 293 -1.62 11.72 -5.28
CA LEU A 293 -1.31 11.89 -6.68
C LEU A 293 -1.99 13.16 -7.18
N PRO A 294 -1.39 13.88 -8.12
CA PRO A 294 -2.08 14.98 -8.75
C PRO A 294 -3.24 14.47 -9.61
N MET A 295 -4.22 15.34 -9.88
CA MET A 295 -5.29 15.03 -10.83
C MET A 295 -4.68 14.74 -12.20
N PRO A 296 -4.90 13.54 -12.78
CA PRO A 296 -4.30 13.17 -14.07
C PRO A 296 -4.91 13.98 -15.23
N ILE A 297 -4.07 14.34 -16.20
CA ILE A 297 -4.49 15.06 -17.40
C ILE A 297 -4.70 14.04 -18.53
N ARG A 298 -5.91 14.00 -19.13
CA ARG A 298 -6.20 13.17 -20.30
C ARG A 298 -5.34 13.59 -21.49
N GLY A 299 -4.85 12.60 -22.25
CA GLY A 299 -3.91 12.86 -23.34
C GLY A 299 -2.57 13.40 -22.83
N GLY A 300 -2.20 13.04 -21.63
CA GLY A 300 -0.97 13.48 -20.99
C GLY A 300 0.28 12.95 -21.71
N ASN A 301 1.41 13.63 -21.55
CA ASN A 301 2.67 13.26 -22.18
C ASN A 301 3.55 12.43 -21.23
N LEU A 302 3.48 11.10 -21.37
CA LEU A 302 4.31 10.16 -20.60
C LEU A 302 5.81 10.28 -20.93
N ALA A 303 6.18 10.78 -22.12
CA ALA A 303 7.59 10.95 -22.51
C ALA A 303 8.34 11.92 -21.61
N LYS A 304 7.66 12.90 -21.01
CA LYS A 304 8.25 13.82 -20.04
C LYS A 304 8.87 13.12 -18.82
N LEU A 305 8.48 11.87 -18.53
CA LEU A 305 9.10 11.09 -17.47
C LEU A 305 10.61 10.97 -17.68
N TRP A 306 11.04 10.82 -18.94
CA TRP A 306 12.45 10.59 -19.26
C TRP A 306 13.34 11.82 -19.09
N ASP A 307 12.77 13.02 -18.99
CA ASP A 307 13.49 14.25 -18.64
C ASP A 307 13.87 14.30 -17.15
N HIS A 308 13.22 13.46 -16.35
CA HIS A 308 13.33 13.46 -14.89
C HIS A 308 13.99 12.22 -14.30
N VAL A 309 14.16 11.14 -15.07
CA VAL A 309 14.74 9.87 -14.63
C VAL A 309 15.89 9.44 -15.54
N ASN A 310 16.95 8.88 -14.93
CA ASN A 310 18.16 8.49 -15.67
C ASN A 310 18.08 7.02 -16.16
N VAL A 311 17.04 6.69 -16.93
CA VAL A 311 16.83 5.33 -17.46
C VAL A 311 17.29 5.28 -18.91
N PRO A 312 18.23 4.37 -19.28
CA PRO A 312 18.66 4.19 -20.67
C PRO A 312 17.48 3.87 -21.58
N GLU A 313 17.49 4.40 -22.79
CA GLU A 313 16.38 4.26 -23.74
C GLU A 313 16.00 2.80 -24.00
N ALA A 314 16.98 1.91 -24.19
CA ALA A 314 16.76 0.48 -24.39
C ALA A 314 16.03 -0.20 -23.20
N SER A 315 16.10 0.36 -22.00
CA SER A 315 15.48 -0.18 -20.78
C SER A 315 14.13 0.45 -20.46
N ARG A 316 13.73 1.53 -21.14
CA ARG A 316 12.46 2.24 -20.90
C ARG A 316 11.23 1.33 -21.04
N PRO A 317 11.13 0.42 -22.03
CA PRO A 317 10.01 -0.51 -22.12
C PRO A 317 9.81 -1.38 -20.87
N LEU A 318 10.91 -1.85 -20.28
CA LEU A 318 10.84 -2.65 -19.04
C LEU A 318 10.33 -1.85 -17.85
N VAL A 319 10.79 -0.59 -17.71
CA VAL A 319 10.34 0.32 -16.64
C VAL A 319 8.88 0.68 -16.83
N LEU A 320 8.40 0.94 -18.06
CA LEU A 320 7.01 1.22 -18.36
C LEU A 320 6.12 0.01 -18.05
N ALA A 321 6.49 -1.16 -18.53
CA ALA A 321 5.75 -2.39 -18.24
C ALA A 321 5.67 -2.64 -16.73
N TRP A 322 6.77 -2.43 -15.99
CA TRP A 322 6.78 -2.53 -14.52
C TRP A 322 5.80 -1.52 -13.88
N LYS A 323 5.76 -0.28 -14.37
CA LYS A 323 4.80 0.73 -13.86
C LYS A 323 3.35 0.34 -14.14
N LEU A 324 3.05 -0.18 -15.32
CA LEU A 324 1.70 -0.69 -15.64
C LEU A 324 1.34 -1.89 -14.76
N GLU A 325 2.31 -2.80 -14.51
CA GLU A 325 2.08 -3.95 -13.62
C GLU A 325 1.73 -3.51 -12.20
N THR A 326 2.30 -2.39 -11.70
CA THR A 326 1.95 -1.87 -10.36
C THR A 326 0.48 -1.44 -10.23
N LEU A 327 -0.27 -1.31 -11.33
CA LEU A 327 -1.70 -1.03 -11.35
C LEU A 327 -2.57 -2.31 -11.33
N ARG A 328 -1.95 -3.51 -11.40
CA ARG A 328 -2.61 -4.81 -11.44
C ARG A 328 -2.36 -5.61 -10.16
N PRO A 329 -3.13 -5.38 -9.09
CA PRO A 329 -2.81 -5.92 -7.76
C PRO A 329 -2.94 -7.44 -7.65
N GLU A 330 -3.64 -8.10 -8.57
CA GLU A 330 -3.88 -9.55 -8.51
C GLU A 330 -2.76 -10.39 -9.14
N THR A 331 -1.89 -9.79 -9.96
CA THR A 331 -0.78 -10.47 -10.62
C THR A 331 0.51 -10.39 -9.78
N PRO A 332 1.45 -11.33 -9.93
CA PRO A 332 2.78 -11.24 -9.33
C PRO A 332 3.60 -10.09 -9.93
N PHE A 333 4.36 -9.39 -9.10
CA PHE A 333 5.19 -8.26 -9.53
C PHE A 333 6.63 -8.69 -9.78
N PRO A 334 7.27 -8.32 -10.89
CA PRO A 334 8.73 -8.38 -10.99
C PRO A 334 9.35 -7.32 -10.07
N VAL A 335 10.50 -7.64 -9.50
CA VAL A 335 11.28 -6.70 -8.69
C VAL A 335 12.10 -5.80 -9.60
N LEU A 336 11.97 -4.48 -9.46
CA LEU A 336 12.76 -3.52 -10.23
C LEU A 336 14.05 -3.17 -9.47
N GLU A 337 15.19 -3.54 -10.02
CA GLU A 337 16.52 -3.27 -9.45
C GLU A 337 17.24 -2.19 -10.27
N LEU A 338 17.58 -1.07 -9.64
CA LEU A 338 18.33 0.03 -10.23
C LEU A 338 19.77 0.00 -9.73
N VAL A 339 20.73 -0.24 -10.61
CA VAL A 339 22.15 -0.31 -10.27
C VAL A 339 22.93 0.76 -11.05
N GLY A 340 24.05 1.19 -10.52
CA GLY A 340 24.92 2.13 -11.21
C GLY A 340 25.96 2.76 -10.30
N PRO A 341 26.97 3.44 -10.85
CA PRO A 341 28.02 4.08 -10.08
C PRO A 341 27.48 5.21 -9.20
N GLN A 342 28.32 5.70 -8.29
CA GLN A 342 28.00 6.93 -7.55
C GLN A 342 27.80 8.08 -8.56
N GLY A 343 26.77 8.92 -8.33
CA GLY A 343 26.45 10.01 -9.25
C GLY A 343 25.62 9.61 -10.47
N SER A 344 24.95 8.44 -10.48
CA SER A 344 24.02 8.03 -11.54
C SER A 344 22.55 8.33 -11.25
N ALA A 345 22.22 9.18 -10.28
CA ALA A 345 20.88 9.58 -9.85
C ALA A 345 19.93 8.42 -9.49
N LYS A 346 20.43 7.28 -8.99
CA LYS A 346 19.63 6.12 -8.62
C LYS A 346 18.45 6.47 -7.70
N SER A 347 18.75 7.14 -6.58
CA SER A 347 17.74 7.49 -5.58
C SER A 347 16.69 8.45 -6.14
N SER A 348 17.11 9.48 -6.89
CA SER A 348 16.20 10.43 -7.55
C SER A 348 15.31 9.73 -8.59
N THR A 349 15.89 8.84 -9.41
CA THR A 349 15.17 8.03 -10.40
C THR A 349 14.15 7.12 -9.71
N GLN A 350 14.55 6.41 -8.65
CA GLN A 350 13.67 5.53 -7.89
C GLN A 350 12.49 6.28 -7.26
N ALA A 351 12.76 7.41 -6.59
CA ALA A 351 11.72 8.23 -5.99
C ALA A 351 10.69 8.69 -7.03
N LYS A 352 11.14 9.19 -8.19
CA LYS A 352 10.25 9.66 -9.27
C LYS A 352 9.46 8.53 -9.93
N ILE A 353 10.07 7.36 -10.15
CA ILE A 353 9.36 6.17 -10.63
C ILE A 353 8.23 5.81 -9.64
N ARG A 354 8.52 5.76 -8.34
CA ARG A 354 7.53 5.48 -7.31
C ARG A 354 6.41 6.54 -7.27
N ARG A 355 6.77 7.81 -7.27
CA ARG A 355 5.81 8.93 -7.12
C ARG A 355 4.77 9.03 -8.24
N CYS A 356 5.03 8.45 -9.41
CA CYS A 356 4.00 8.39 -10.46
C CYS A 356 2.85 7.42 -10.14
N VAL A 357 3.00 6.54 -9.14
CA VAL A 357 1.98 5.54 -8.77
C VAL A 357 1.64 5.62 -7.28
N ASP A 358 2.65 5.69 -6.41
CA ASP A 358 2.50 5.64 -4.96
C ASP A 358 3.39 6.68 -4.26
N PRO A 359 3.05 7.99 -4.37
CA PRO A 359 3.75 9.04 -3.62
C PRO A 359 3.57 8.82 -2.12
N ASN A 360 4.64 9.05 -1.36
CA ASN A 360 4.69 8.76 0.07
C ASN A 360 5.47 9.86 0.82
N ALA A 361 5.22 10.04 2.12
CA ALA A 361 6.02 10.93 2.96
C ALA A 361 7.50 10.52 3.01
N VAL A 362 7.77 9.21 2.82
CA VAL A 362 9.11 8.63 2.75
C VAL A 362 9.19 7.79 1.48
N ASP A 363 9.49 8.43 0.34
CA ASP A 363 9.58 7.76 -0.97
C ASP A 363 10.69 6.71 -1.02
N LEU A 364 11.75 6.90 -0.25
CA LEU A 364 12.94 6.05 -0.19
C LEU A 364 13.15 5.55 1.23
N ARG A 365 13.17 4.25 1.43
CA ARG A 365 13.35 3.62 2.74
C ARG A 365 14.72 2.96 2.83
N ALA A 366 15.32 3.01 4.02
CA ALA A 366 16.55 2.28 4.30
C ALA A 366 16.35 0.74 4.21
N ALA A 367 17.45 -0.01 4.20
CA ALA A 367 17.42 -1.45 4.27
C ALA A 367 16.61 -1.94 5.48
N PRO A 368 15.71 -2.92 5.32
CA PRO A 368 15.00 -3.52 6.44
C PRO A 368 15.99 -4.27 7.34
N LYS A 369 15.82 -4.17 8.65
CA LYS A 369 16.67 -4.85 9.63
C LYS A 369 16.31 -6.33 9.77
N SER A 370 15.06 -6.67 9.52
CA SER A 370 14.51 -8.02 9.61
C SER A 370 13.46 -8.27 8.53
N VAL A 371 13.04 -9.51 8.37
CA VAL A 371 11.90 -9.89 7.52
C VAL A 371 10.62 -9.25 8.02
N GLU A 372 10.43 -9.20 9.34
CA GLU A 372 9.29 -8.55 9.98
C GLU A 372 9.21 -7.05 9.62
N ASP A 373 10.33 -6.31 9.73
CA ASP A 373 10.39 -4.89 9.34
C ASP A 373 9.94 -4.67 7.88
N LEU A 374 10.33 -5.60 6.98
CA LEU A 374 9.93 -5.55 5.57
C LEU A 374 8.42 -5.68 5.42
N PHE A 375 7.81 -6.70 6.06
CA PHE A 375 6.37 -6.96 5.94
C PHE A 375 5.52 -5.92 6.67
N VAL A 376 5.92 -5.44 7.85
CA VAL A 376 5.26 -4.32 8.55
C VAL A 376 5.27 -3.06 7.68
N SER A 377 6.42 -2.75 7.06
CA SER A 377 6.50 -1.63 6.12
C SER A 377 5.59 -1.85 4.90
N ALA A 378 5.57 -3.06 4.33
CA ALA A 378 4.72 -3.42 3.19
C ALA A 378 3.22 -3.39 3.52
N GLY A 379 2.84 -3.67 4.78
CA GLY A 379 1.48 -3.53 5.27
C GLY A 379 0.91 -2.11 5.14
N CYS A 380 1.77 -1.09 5.18
CA CYS A 380 1.39 0.33 5.13
C CYS A 380 1.78 1.05 3.82
N ASN A 381 2.42 0.38 2.86
CA ASN A 381 2.90 0.97 1.61
C ASN A 381 2.53 0.10 0.42
N TRP A 382 2.05 0.72 -0.65
CA TRP A 382 1.78 -0.01 -1.88
C TRP A 382 3.07 -0.44 -2.57
N VAL A 383 4.01 0.49 -2.80
CA VAL A 383 5.32 0.17 -3.37
C VAL A 383 6.36 0.05 -2.26
N ALA A 384 6.99 -1.10 -2.12
CA ALA A 384 8.14 -1.31 -1.26
C ALA A 384 9.40 -0.76 -1.93
N SER A 385 9.85 0.42 -1.51
CA SER A 385 10.95 1.17 -2.15
C SER A 385 12.16 1.21 -1.22
N LEU A 386 13.17 0.36 -1.49
CA LEU A 386 14.37 0.20 -0.67
C LEU A 386 15.57 0.86 -1.34
N ASN A 387 16.23 1.78 -0.63
CA ASN A 387 17.22 2.69 -1.19
C ASN A 387 18.62 2.47 -0.60
N ASN A 388 19.62 2.66 -1.44
CA ASN A 388 21.04 2.67 -1.08
C ASN A 388 21.49 1.39 -0.37
N LEU A 389 21.13 0.26 -0.96
CA LEU A 389 21.49 -1.04 -0.43
C LEU A 389 22.92 -1.41 -0.84
N SER A 390 23.70 -1.93 0.10
CA SER A 390 25.04 -2.48 -0.18
C SER A 390 25.00 -3.99 -0.46
N ARG A 391 24.07 -4.69 0.18
CA ARG A 391 23.81 -6.12 0.01
C ARG A 391 22.46 -6.50 0.60
N LEU A 392 21.93 -7.65 0.21
CA LEU A 392 20.74 -8.29 0.77
C LEU A 392 21.13 -9.64 1.37
N SER A 393 20.71 -9.90 2.61
CA SER A 393 20.88 -11.25 3.19
C SER A 393 19.98 -12.26 2.46
N PRO A 394 20.31 -13.56 2.46
CA PRO A 394 19.46 -14.58 1.85
C PRO A 394 18.01 -14.52 2.34
N GLN A 395 17.81 -14.36 3.66
CA GLN A 395 16.46 -14.27 4.25
C GLN A 395 15.67 -13.07 3.72
N ILE A 396 16.32 -11.92 3.53
CA ILE A 396 15.65 -10.73 2.96
C ILE A 396 15.36 -10.94 1.46
N GLN A 397 16.23 -11.62 0.71
CA GLN A 397 15.96 -11.95 -0.70
C GLN A 397 14.76 -12.89 -0.83
N ASP A 398 14.67 -13.91 0.02
CA ASP A 398 13.53 -14.84 0.07
C ASP A 398 12.23 -14.09 0.45
N ALA A 399 12.32 -13.18 1.43
CA ALA A 399 11.19 -12.34 1.87
C ALA A 399 10.71 -11.38 0.76
N ILE A 400 11.64 -10.75 0.01
CA ILE A 400 11.31 -9.90 -1.16
C ILE A 400 10.64 -10.73 -2.24
N CYS A 401 11.11 -11.96 -2.47
CA CYS A 401 10.51 -12.88 -3.43
C CYS A 401 9.05 -13.18 -3.07
N ASN A 402 8.79 -13.53 -1.81
CA ASN A 402 7.44 -13.77 -1.30
C ASN A 402 6.57 -12.52 -1.37
N LEU A 403 7.10 -11.36 -0.97
CA LEU A 403 6.37 -10.09 -1.02
C LEU A 403 5.96 -9.71 -2.46
N ALA A 404 6.82 -9.97 -3.44
CA ALA A 404 6.55 -9.63 -4.84
C ALA A 404 5.55 -10.57 -5.52
N THR A 405 5.46 -11.83 -5.08
CA THR A 405 4.62 -12.84 -5.73
C THR A 405 3.36 -13.24 -4.97
N GLY A 406 3.20 -12.73 -3.77
CA GLY A 406 2.16 -13.12 -2.83
C GLY A 406 2.66 -14.22 -1.90
N GLY A 407 2.71 -13.92 -0.62
CA GLY A 407 3.09 -14.83 0.45
C GLY A 407 3.04 -14.11 1.78
N GLY A 408 2.40 -14.72 2.76
CA GLY A 408 2.28 -14.18 4.09
C GLY A 408 3.58 -14.29 4.90
N PHE A 409 3.77 -13.37 5.80
CA PHE A 409 4.69 -13.49 6.92
C PHE A 409 3.87 -13.75 8.18
N ALA A 410 4.13 -14.89 8.82
CA ALA A 410 3.54 -15.24 10.09
C ALA A 410 4.59 -15.03 11.20
N GLY A 411 4.28 -14.18 12.16
CA GLY A 411 5.14 -13.88 13.30
C GLY A 411 4.35 -13.88 14.60
N ARG A 412 5.02 -14.11 15.73
CA ARG A 412 4.36 -14.04 17.04
C ARG A 412 3.99 -12.60 17.38
N THR A 413 2.75 -12.39 17.81
CA THR A 413 2.31 -11.11 18.36
C THR A 413 3.02 -10.86 19.70
N LEU A 414 3.68 -9.71 19.86
CA LEU A 414 4.26 -9.28 21.14
C LEU A 414 3.15 -9.22 22.20
N TYR A 415 3.38 -9.90 23.35
CA TYR A 415 2.50 -9.94 24.53
C TYR A 415 1.30 -10.90 24.49
N THR A 416 1.11 -11.73 23.47
CA THR A 416 0.13 -12.82 23.49
C THR A 416 0.81 -14.16 23.21
N ASN A 417 0.58 -15.17 24.05
CA ASN A 417 1.24 -16.49 23.94
C ASN A 417 0.60 -17.42 22.90
N ALA A 418 -0.54 -17.04 22.34
CA ALA A 418 -1.37 -17.89 21.48
C ALA A 418 -1.73 -17.29 20.11
N ASP A 419 -1.47 -15.99 19.89
CA ASP A 419 -1.88 -15.34 18.65
C ASP A 419 -0.70 -15.16 17.69
N GLU A 420 -0.85 -15.69 16.49
CA GLU A 420 0.04 -15.45 15.37
C GLU A 420 -0.44 -14.25 14.57
N SER A 421 0.42 -13.26 14.38
CA SER A 421 0.14 -12.13 13.48
C SER A 421 0.54 -12.54 12.07
N VAL A 422 -0.44 -12.70 11.20
CA VAL A 422 -0.23 -12.97 9.78
C VAL A 422 -0.33 -11.66 9.01
N ILE A 423 0.74 -11.30 8.30
CA ILE A 423 0.73 -10.19 7.35
C ILE A 423 0.79 -10.82 5.96
N ASP A 424 -0.35 -10.91 5.29
CA ASP A 424 -0.40 -11.28 3.88
C ASP A 424 -0.30 -10.01 3.03
N ALA A 425 0.78 -9.91 2.27
CA ALA A 425 1.05 -8.73 1.46
C ALA A 425 1.71 -9.12 0.13
N LYS A 426 1.12 -8.64 -0.97
CA LYS A 426 1.70 -8.69 -2.30
C LYS A 426 1.95 -7.27 -2.77
N ARG A 427 3.22 -6.91 -3.00
CA ARG A 427 3.63 -5.51 -3.28
C ARG A 427 4.65 -5.43 -4.40
N PRO A 428 4.55 -4.43 -5.28
CA PRO A 428 5.65 -4.04 -6.16
C PRO A 428 6.87 -3.65 -5.34
N VAL A 429 8.04 -4.14 -5.73
CA VAL A 429 9.31 -3.86 -5.05
C VAL A 429 10.26 -3.14 -5.99
N ILE A 430 10.86 -2.05 -5.53
CA ILE A 430 11.93 -1.33 -6.22
C ILE A 430 13.13 -1.17 -5.31
N LEU A 431 14.31 -1.53 -5.81
CA LEU A 431 15.58 -1.55 -5.09
C LEU A 431 16.61 -0.67 -5.80
N ASN A 432 17.56 -0.09 -5.06
CA ASN A 432 18.76 0.45 -5.68
C ASN A 432 20.05 0.15 -4.90
N GLY A 433 21.14 0.03 -5.63
CA GLY A 433 22.47 -0.19 -5.10
C GLY A 433 23.57 0.24 -6.07
N ILE A 434 24.81 0.23 -5.58
CA ILE A 434 25.98 0.47 -6.45
C ILE A 434 26.31 -0.76 -7.28
N VAL A 435 26.15 -1.94 -6.68
CA VAL A 435 26.37 -3.26 -7.30
C VAL A 435 25.07 -4.04 -7.33
N PRO A 436 24.95 -5.07 -8.19
CA PRO A 436 23.80 -5.96 -8.18
C PRO A 436 23.54 -6.54 -6.78
N LEU A 437 22.30 -6.44 -6.33
CA LEU A 437 21.86 -6.82 -4.98
C LEU A 437 21.26 -8.22 -4.96
N VAL A 438 20.62 -8.60 -6.09
CA VAL A 438 19.93 -9.88 -6.25
C VAL A 438 20.94 -10.94 -6.65
N THR A 439 21.13 -11.91 -5.77
CA THR A 439 22.06 -13.05 -5.94
C THR A 439 21.39 -14.40 -5.75
N ALA A 440 20.24 -14.44 -5.06
CA ALA A 440 19.42 -15.65 -4.92
C ALA A 440 18.75 -15.98 -6.25
N GLN A 441 18.92 -17.22 -6.72
CA GLN A 441 18.45 -17.63 -8.04
C GLN A 441 16.94 -17.47 -8.22
N ASP A 442 16.16 -17.80 -7.18
CA ASP A 442 14.71 -17.68 -7.22
C ASP A 442 14.24 -16.25 -7.44
N LEU A 443 14.94 -15.28 -6.84
CA LEU A 443 14.69 -13.86 -7.03
C LEU A 443 15.26 -13.34 -8.38
N THR A 444 16.40 -13.89 -8.83
CA THR A 444 17.02 -13.53 -10.14
C THR A 444 16.07 -13.77 -11.31
N ASP A 445 15.27 -14.83 -11.26
CA ASP A 445 14.26 -15.12 -12.29
C ASP A 445 13.06 -14.15 -12.29
N ARG A 446 12.94 -13.32 -11.24
CA ARG A 446 11.86 -12.36 -11.03
C ARG A 446 12.31 -10.90 -11.04
N VAL A 447 13.59 -10.64 -11.28
CA VAL A 447 14.15 -9.28 -11.27
C VAL A 447 14.20 -8.69 -12.68
N ILE A 448 13.90 -7.39 -12.77
CA ILE A 448 14.24 -6.52 -13.89
C ILE A 448 15.41 -5.68 -13.44
N HIS A 449 16.55 -5.89 -14.06
CA HIS A 449 17.78 -5.18 -13.73
C HIS A 449 18.02 -4.03 -14.69
N ILE A 450 18.13 -2.81 -14.16
CA ILE A 450 18.39 -1.60 -14.95
C ILE A 450 19.70 -0.97 -14.47
N GLU A 451 20.65 -0.87 -15.38
CA GLU A 451 21.91 -0.21 -15.15
C GLU A 451 21.82 1.26 -15.55
N LEU A 452 21.99 2.16 -14.57
CA LEU A 452 21.90 3.60 -14.76
C LEU A 452 23.28 4.18 -15.09
N PRO A 453 23.44 4.92 -16.20
CA PRO A 453 24.71 5.54 -16.56
C PRO A 453 25.08 6.68 -15.61
N SER A 454 26.34 7.05 -15.57
CA SER A 454 26.80 8.25 -14.87
C SER A 454 26.19 9.50 -15.49
N ILE A 455 25.84 10.49 -14.66
CA ILE A 455 25.34 11.79 -15.13
C ILE A 455 26.52 12.70 -15.45
N GLY A 456 26.49 13.33 -16.62
CA GLY A 456 27.54 14.28 -17.04
C GLY A 456 27.41 15.69 -16.43
N ALA A 457 26.21 16.07 -16.00
CA ALA A 457 25.93 17.39 -15.44
C ALA A 457 24.94 17.31 -14.26
N TYR A 458 25.23 18.04 -13.20
CA TYR A 458 24.33 18.12 -12.03
C TYR A 458 23.47 19.37 -12.11
N ARG A 459 22.22 19.25 -11.75
CA ARG A 459 21.26 20.35 -11.52
C ARG A 459 20.87 20.40 -10.05
N SER A 460 20.34 21.52 -9.58
CA SER A 460 19.86 21.63 -8.20
C SER A 460 18.67 20.68 -7.97
N GLU A 461 18.62 20.05 -6.81
CA GLU A 461 17.52 19.14 -6.45
C GLU A 461 16.18 19.86 -6.46
N THR A 462 16.15 21.12 -6.01
CA THR A 462 14.95 21.98 -6.02
C THR A 462 14.41 22.17 -7.44
N GLU A 463 15.28 22.50 -8.41
CA GLU A 463 14.90 22.68 -9.81
C GLU A 463 14.36 21.39 -10.43
N ILE A 464 15.07 20.27 -10.20
CA ILE A 464 14.67 18.96 -10.71
C ILE A 464 13.30 18.54 -10.15
N ASN A 465 13.07 18.77 -8.83
CA ASN A 465 11.81 18.41 -8.19
C ASN A 465 10.67 19.33 -8.65
N ALA A 466 10.89 20.64 -8.74
CA ALA A 466 9.88 21.58 -9.24
C ALA A 466 9.47 21.26 -10.70
N GLY A 467 10.43 20.89 -11.55
CA GLY A 467 10.16 20.45 -12.92
C GLY A 467 9.31 19.18 -12.95
N PHE A 468 9.66 18.19 -12.13
CA PHE A 468 8.92 16.92 -12.04
C PHE A 468 7.49 17.13 -11.53
N GLU A 469 7.28 17.92 -10.47
CA GLU A 469 5.94 18.21 -9.93
C GLU A 469 5.03 18.87 -10.96
N ARG A 470 5.56 19.83 -11.73
CA ARG A 470 4.81 20.47 -12.81
C ARG A 470 4.39 19.47 -13.89
N ASP A 471 5.25 18.52 -14.25
CA ASP A 471 4.99 17.57 -15.34
C ASP A 471 4.23 16.32 -14.87
N LEU A 472 4.20 16.04 -13.56
CA LEU A 472 3.61 14.83 -12.98
C LEU A 472 2.14 14.59 -13.36
N PRO A 473 1.24 15.59 -13.38
CA PRO A 473 -0.15 15.39 -13.82
C PRO A 473 -0.25 14.86 -15.25
N SER A 474 0.59 15.37 -16.16
CA SER A 474 0.69 14.93 -17.55
C SER A 474 1.31 13.54 -17.69
N ILE A 475 2.34 13.24 -16.89
CA ILE A 475 2.99 11.92 -16.86
C ILE A 475 2.01 10.84 -16.37
N VAL A 476 1.27 11.13 -15.29
CA VAL A 476 0.28 10.19 -14.72
C VAL A 476 -0.86 9.97 -15.71
N GLY A 477 -1.40 11.03 -16.33
CA GLY A 477 -2.43 10.91 -17.37
C GLY A 477 -1.98 10.04 -18.54
N GLY A 478 -0.77 10.30 -19.09
CA GLY A 478 -0.21 9.47 -20.16
C GLY A 478 0.07 8.01 -19.76
N LEU A 479 0.40 7.75 -18.48
CA LEU A 479 0.53 6.39 -17.95
C LEU A 479 -0.82 5.66 -17.93
N LEU A 480 -1.89 6.35 -17.52
CA LEU A 480 -3.25 5.81 -17.53
C LEU A 480 -3.74 5.54 -18.96
N ASP A 481 -3.49 6.47 -19.89
CA ASP A 481 -3.83 6.28 -21.30
C ASP A 481 -3.09 5.06 -21.90
N LEU A 482 -1.79 4.90 -21.60
CA LEU A 482 -1.04 3.72 -22.01
C LEU A 482 -1.60 2.43 -21.37
N PHE A 483 -2.02 2.48 -20.11
CA PHE A 483 -2.60 1.30 -19.45
C PHE A 483 -3.92 0.88 -20.12
N VAL A 484 -4.81 1.80 -20.43
CA VAL A 484 -6.07 1.55 -21.20
C VAL A 484 -5.77 0.86 -22.52
N LEU A 485 -4.84 1.43 -23.31
CA LEU A 485 -4.44 0.86 -24.60
C LEU A 485 -3.84 -0.54 -24.45
N THR A 486 -3.03 -0.74 -23.40
CA THR A 486 -2.43 -2.04 -23.08
C THR A 486 -3.50 -3.07 -22.71
N LEU A 487 -4.45 -2.71 -21.84
CA LEU A 487 -5.56 -3.60 -21.47
C LEU A 487 -6.39 -4.03 -22.69
N ALA A 488 -6.65 -3.12 -23.62
CA ALA A 488 -7.35 -3.41 -24.86
C ALA A 488 -6.59 -4.41 -25.76
N LYS A 489 -5.24 -4.50 -25.62
CA LYS A 489 -4.38 -5.38 -26.40
C LYS A 489 -4.04 -6.71 -25.71
N ILE A 490 -4.34 -6.90 -24.44
CA ILE A 490 -4.10 -8.18 -23.73
C ILE A 490 -4.72 -9.38 -24.48
N PRO A 491 -5.96 -9.32 -25.03
CA PRO A 491 -6.52 -10.45 -25.76
C PRO A 491 -5.76 -10.82 -27.05
N ASP A 492 -5.06 -9.86 -27.65
CA ASP A 492 -4.29 -10.03 -28.90
C ASP A 492 -2.85 -10.51 -28.63
N ALA A 493 -2.32 -10.21 -27.44
CA ALA A 493 -0.95 -10.54 -27.06
C ALA A 493 -0.74 -12.06 -26.89
N ARG A 494 0.42 -12.56 -27.29
CA ARG A 494 0.80 -13.97 -27.16
C ARG A 494 2.27 -14.07 -26.73
N VAL A 495 2.52 -14.95 -25.77
CA VAL A 495 3.85 -15.33 -25.31
C VAL A 495 3.99 -16.84 -25.45
N PRO A 496 4.55 -17.34 -26.58
CA PRO A 496 4.60 -18.79 -26.89
C PRO A 496 5.35 -19.61 -25.84
N SER A 497 6.41 -19.05 -25.26
CA SER A 497 7.18 -19.67 -24.18
C SER A 497 7.24 -18.73 -22.99
N PRO A 498 6.22 -18.75 -22.11
CA PRO A 498 6.13 -17.80 -21.03
C PRO A 498 7.26 -18.03 -20.00
N PRO A 499 7.94 -16.96 -19.56
CA PRO A 499 8.88 -17.01 -18.45
C PRO A 499 8.16 -17.21 -17.12
N ARG A 500 8.92 -17.27 -16.02
CA ARG A 500 8.34 -17.38 -14.67
C ARG A 500 7.34 -16.28 -14.33
N MET A 501 7.59 -15.04 -14.78
CA MET A 501 6.67 -13.90 -14.66
C MET A 501 5.82 -13.79 -15.95
N ALA A 502 4.92 -14.76 -16.15
CA ALA A 502 4.14 -14.89 -17.39
C ALA A 502 3.19 -13.71 -17.61
N ASP A 503 2.50 -13.26 -16.53
CA ASP A 503 1.55 -12.14 -16.58
C ASP A 503 2.24 -10.83 -16.96
N PHE A 504 3.41 -10.58 -16.39
CA PHE A 504 4.25 -9.43 -16.74
C PHE A 504 4.72 -9.48 -18.20
N ALA A 505 5.15 -10.65 -18.68
CA ALA A 505 5.58 -10.82 -20.06
C ALA A 505 4.40 -10.57 -21.03
N LEU A 506 3.21 -11.07 -20.70
CA LEU A 506 2.01 -10.85 -21.50
C LEU A 506 1.60 -9.37 -21.51
N LEU A 507 1.67 -8.69 -20.36
CA LEU A 507 1.39 -7.24 -20.27
C LEU A 507 2.40 -6.43 -21.12
N GLY A 508 3.67 -6.76 -21.05
CA GLY A 508 4.71 -6.09 -21.82
C GLY A 508 4.53 -6.27 -23.34
N GLU A 509 4.17 -7.47 -23.80
CA GLU A 509 3.80 -7.71 -25.20
C GLU A 509 2.54 -6.93 -25.60
N ALA A 510 1.51 -6.91 -24.77
CA ALA A 510 0.30 -6.12 -25.01
C ALA A 510 0.63 -4.60 -25.09
N MET A 511 1.49 -4.10 -24.21
CA MET A 511 1.96 -2.72 -24.24
C MET A 511 2.71 -2.41 -25.56
N THR A 512 3.56 -3.33 -25.99
CA THR A 512 4.32 -3.18 -27.25
C THR A 512 3.38 -3.13 -28.46
N LEU A 513 2.39 -4.00 -28.52
CA LEU A 513 1.36 -3.97 -29.56
C LEU A 513 0.53 -2.68 -29.50
N ALA A 514 0.20 -2.21 -28.29
CA ALA A 514 -0.56 -0.97 -28.08
C ALA A 514 0.19 0.28 -28.57
N THR A 515 1.54 0.25 -28.53
CA THR A 515 2.42 1.33 -29.00
C THR A 515 2.89 1.16 -30.44
N GLY A 516 2.32 0.23 -31.21
CA GLY A 516 2.65 0.00 -32.62
C GLY A 516 3.92 -0.82 -32.85
N GLY A 517 4.49 -1.42 -31.82
CA GLY A 517 5.61 -2.36 -31.93
C GLY A 517 5.15 -3.75 -32.45
N LYS A 518 6.11 -4.65 -32.64
CA LYS A 518 5.85 -5.99 -33.18
C LYS A 518 5.78 -7.01 -32.05
N ALA A 519 4.99 -8.06 -32.27
CA ALA A 519 4.95 -9.22 -31.39
C ALA A 519 6.36 -9.83 -31.24
N GLY A 520 6.80 -10.06 -30.02
CA GLY A 520 8.11 -10.57 -29.67
C GLY A 520 9.17 -9.51 -29.34
N ASP A 521 8.93 -8.22 -29.64
CA ASP A 521 9.91 -7.15 -29.38
C ASP A 521 10.13 -6.98 -27.87
N PHE A 522 9.07 -6.99 -27.07
CA PHE A 522 9.21 -6.94 -25.61
C PHE A 522 9.94 -8.17 -25.07
N MET A 523 9.56 -9.35 -25.53
CA MET A 523 10.19 -10.60 -25.10
C MET A 523 11.69 -10.65 -25.45
N ALA A 524 12.10 -10.06 -26.57
CA ALA A 524 13.53 -9.95 -26.93
C ALA A 524 14.28 -9.12 -25.87
N ILE A 525 13.75 -7.94 -25.52
CA ILE A 525 14.35 -7.05 -24.49
C ILE A 525 14.33 -7.72 -23.11
N TYR A 526 13.20 -8.29 -22.72
CA TYR A 526 13.01 -8.90 -21.40
C TYR A 526 13.88 -10.17 -21.24
N SER A 527 13.96 -11.01 -22.28
CA SER A 527 14.81 -12.21 -22.27
C SER A 527 16.29 -11.87 -22.21
N SER A 528 16.74 -10.82 -22.92
CA SER A 528 18.10 -10.31 -22.81
C SER A 528 18.40 -9.83 -21.38
N ASN A 529 17.52 -9.02 -20.81
CA ASN A 529 17.67 -8.51 -19.44
C ASN A 529 17.77 -9.64 -18.41
N ARG A 530 16.96 -10.71 -18.56
CA ARG A 530 17.03 -11.89 -17.70
C ARG A 530 18.35 -12.65 -17.87
N LYS A 531 18.80 -12.89 -19.09
CA LYS A 531 20.10 -13.54 -19.36
C LYS A 531 21.25 -12.76 -18.70
N ASP A 532 21.25 -11.44 -18.82
CA ASP A 532 22.25 -10.57 -18.21
C ASP A 532 22.19 -10.63 -16.68
N SER A 533 20.99 -10.67 -16.09
CA SER A 533 20.80 -10.81 -14.64
C SER A 533 21.34 -12.14 -14.12
N VAL A 534 21.10 -13.24 -14.84
CA VAL A 534 21.63 -14.56 -14.51
C VAL A 534 23.16 -14.58 -14.63
N ALA A 535 23.72 -14.01 -15.69
CA ALA A 535 25.17 -13.93 -15.87
C ALA A 535 25.84 -13.17 -14.72
N ARG A 536 25.28 -12.04 -14.29
CA ARG A 536 25.78 -11.25 -13.14
C ARG A 536 25.64 -12.01 -11.81
N SER A 537 24.53 -12.70 -11.60
CA SER A 537 24.34 -13.56 -10.41
C SER A 537 25.44 -14.63 -10.32
N LEU A 538 25.83 -15.22 -11.44
CA LEU A 538 26.93 -16.18 -11.50
C LEU A 538 28.30 -15.52 -11.25
N GLU A 539 28.52 -14.29 -11.69
CA GLU A 539 29.75 -13.54 -11.43
C GLU A 539 29.95 -13.23 -9.94
N SER A 540 28.87 -13.10 -9.18
CA SER A 540 28.94 -12.96 -7.73
C SER A 540 29.32 -14.24 -6.97
N SER A 541 29.31 -15.39 -7.65
CA SER A 541 29.66 -16.70 -7.07
C SER A 541 31.08 -17.13 -7.47
N PRO A 542 32.03 -17.19 -6.52
CA PRO A 542 33.39 -17.67 -6.79
C PRO A 542 33.42 -19.05 -7.43
N VAL A 543 32.50 -19.94 -7.03
CA VAL A 543 32.38 -21.31 -7.58
C VAL A 543 31.94 -21.28 -9.03
N ALA A 544 30.91 -20.46 -9.36
CA ALA A 544 30.42 -20.35 -10.74
C ALA A 544 31.48 -19.72 -11.67
N VAL A 545 32.19 -18.70 -11.20
CA VAL A 545 33.30 -18.08 -11.92
C VAL A 545 34.41 -19.10 -12.21
N ALA A 546 34.79 -19.93 -11.23
CA ALA A 546 35.79 -20.96 -11.40
C ALA A 546 35.35 -22.04 -12.38
N ILE A 547 34.08 -22.46 -12.37
CA ILE A 547 33.52 -23.42 -13.33
C ILE A 547 33.46 -22.84 -14.72
N ARG A 548 33.01 -21.60 -14.89
CA ARG A 548 33.01 -20.89 -16.18
C ARG A 548 34.43 -20.80 -16.73
N SER A 549 35.39 -20.39 -15.92
CA SER A 549 36.80 -20.35 -16.30
C SER A 549 37.36 -21.74 -16.71
N MET A 550 36.88 -22.81 -16.02
CA MET A 550 37.24 -24.20 -16.40
C MET A 550 36.62 -24.59 -17.76
N ALA A 551 35.36 -24.24 -17.99
CA ALA A 551 34.63 -24.50 -19.22
C ALA A 551 35.22 -23.71 -20.40
N ASP A 552 35.62 -22.45 -20.21
CA ASP A 552 36.20 -21.60 -21.25
C ASP A 552 37.62 -22.03 -21.64
N ALA A 553 38.38 -22.55 -20.68
CA ALA A 553 39.70 -23.10 -20.93
C ALA A 553 39.66 -24.46 -21.68
N HIS A 554 38.51 -25.16 -21.67
CA HIS A 554 38.35 -26.46 -22.32
C HIS A 554 38.10 -26.29 -23.82
N LYS A 555 39.05 -26.75 -24.66
CA LYS A 555 39.01 -26.59 -26.13
C LYS A 555 38.57 -27.85 -26.89
N SER A 556 38.32 -28.96 -26.19
CA SER A 556 37.92 -30.23 -26.82
C SER A 556 36.39 -30.39 -26.86
N SER A 557 35.88 -31.21 -27.78
CA SER A 557 34.47 -31.53 -27.94
C SER A 557 33.90 -32.49 -26.88
N GLY A 558 34.69 -32.86 -25.86
CA GLY A 558 34.32 -33.76 -24.79
C GLY A 558 33.75 -33.05 -23.54
N PRO A 559 33.44 -33.81 -22.48
CA PRO A 559 33.04 -33.21 -21.21
C PRO A 559 34.19 -32.38 -20.62
N VAL A 560 33.84 -31.20 -20.05
CA VAL A 560 34.78 -30.29 -19.38
C VAL A 560 35.42 -30.94 -18.15
N PHE A 561 34.61 -31.73 -17.45
CA PHE A 561 35.01 -32.47 -16.25
C PHE A 561 34.18 -33.74 -16.07
N VAL A 562 34.82 -34.83 -15.69
CA VAL A 562 34.19 -36.08 -15.24
C VAL A 562 34.94 -36.59 -14.02
N GLY A 563 34.28 -36.77 -12.90
CA GLY A 563 34.91 -37.25 -11.67
C GLY A 563 34.01 -37.12 -10.45
N THR A 564 34.58 -37.36 -9.27
CA THR A 564 33.84 -37.19 -8.04
C THR A 564 33.72 -35.71 -7.61
N MET A 565 32.73 -35.39 -6.75
CA MET A 565 32.60 -34.06 -6.17
C MET A 565 33.87 -33.62 -5.41
N GLY A 566 34.58 -34.56 -4.78
CA GLY A 566 35.87 -34.31 -4.15
C GLY A 566 36.97 -33.94 -5.15
N ALA A 567 37.06 -34.67 -6.25
CA ALA A 567 38.01 -34.37 -7.33
C ALA A 567 37.68 -32.98 -7.99
N LEU A 568 36.40 -32.70 -8.22
CA LEU A 568 36.01 -31.40 -8.73
C LEU A 568 36.40 -30.27 -7.75
N LYS A 569 36.17 -30.47 -6.45
CA LYS A 569 36.58 -29.48 -5.44
C LYS A 569 38.08 -29.23 -5.49
N ALA A 570 38.89 -30.30 -5.53
CA ALA A 570 40.36 -30.18 -5.63
C ALA A 570 40.82 -29.43 -6.91
N ALA A 571 40.16 -29.68 -8.05
CA ALA A 571 40.44 -28.97 -9.31
C ALA A 571 40.07 -27.47 -9.25
N LEU A 572 38.96 -27.15 -8.60
CA LEU A 572 38.50 -25.76 -8.40
C LEU A 572 39.33 -25.02 -7.35
N ASP A 573 39.80 -25.70 -6.29
CA ASP A 573 40.67 -25.09 -5.27
C ASP A 573 41.99 -24.55 -5.84
N LEU A 574 42.47 -25.10 -6.94
CA LEU A 574 43.64 -24.58 -7.66
C LEU A 574 43.40 -23.23 -8.33
N LYS A 575 42.13 -22.89 -8.56
CA LYS A 575 41.70 -21.62 -9.18
C LYS A 575 41.08 -20.66 -8.17
N ARG A 576 41.23 -20.93 -6.88
CA ARG A 576 40.63 -20.18 -5.80
C ARG A 576 41.30 -18.81 -5.68
N ASP A 577 40.51 -17.75 -5.93
CA ASP A 577 40.77 -16.42 -5.37
C ASP A 577 40.30 -16.42 -3.92
N ASN A 578 40.96 -15.70 -3.03
CA ASN A 578 40.73 -15.65 -1.56
C ASN A 578 39.32 -15.21 -1.15
N ALA A 579 38.28 -15.87 -1.64
CA ALA A 579 36.88 -15.54 -1.39
C ALA A 579 36.39 -16.17 -0.10
N GLU A 580 35.85 -15.37 0.79
CA GLU A 580 35.26 -15.74 2.06
C GLU A 580 34.10 -16.77 1.91
N ALA A 581 33.41 -16.77 0.76
CA ALA A 581 32.27 -17.63 0.41
C ALA A 581 32.64 -18.98 -0.23
N TRP A 582 33.94 -19.39 -0.20
CA TRP A 582 34.37 -20.64 -0.82
C TRP A 582 33.95 -21.88 -0.02
N PRO A 583 33.38 -22.94 -0.66
CA PRO A 583 32.92 -24.13 0.06
C PRO A 583 34.09 -24.89 0.70
N LYS A 584 33.97 -25.18 2.01
CA LYS A 584 35.00 -25.85 2.80
C LYS A 584 35.04 -27.37 2.59
N SER A 585 33.97 -27.97 2.06
CA SER A 585 33.84 -29.44 1.88
C SER A 585 33.23 -29.77 0.52
N PRO A 586 33.43 -31.03 0.02
CA PRO A 586 32.76 -31.53 -1.17
C PRO A 586 31.22 -31.47 -1.07
N ARG A 587 30.66 -31.70 0.11
CA ARG A 587 29.22 -31.58 0.37
C ARG A 587 28.77 -30.14 0.18
N GLY A 588 29.46 -29.18 0.79
CA GLY A 588 29.17 -27.76 0.63
C GLY A 588 29.29 -27.30 -0.82
N LEU A 589 30.27 -27.80 -1.60
CA LEU A 589 30.36 -27.56 -3.03
C LEU A 589 29.13 -28.12 -3.76
N GLY A 590 28.71 -29.35 -3.44
CA GLY A 590 27.51 -29.95 -4.03
C GLY A 590 26.25 -29.14 -3.77
N ASP A 591 26.11 -28.55 -2.58
CA ASP A 591 24.95 -27.70 -2.22
C ASP A 591 24.98 -26.35 -2.98
N VAL A 592 26.15 -25.76 -3.16
CA VAL A 592 26.31 -24.55 -3.98
C VAL A 592 25.98 -24.84 -5.45
N LEU A 593 26.52 -25.96 -5.99
CA LEU A 593 26.29 -26.35 -7.37
C LEU A 593 24.82 -26.61 -7.66
N ARG A 594 24.12 -27.39 -6.81
CA ARG A 594 22.70 -27.68 -7.02
C ARG A 594 21.87 -26.42 -7.12
N ARG A 595 22.18 -25.39 -6.35
CA ARG A 595 21.51 -24.07 -6.43
C ARG A 595 21.82 -23.35 -7.74
N GLN A 596 22.98 -23.55 -8.33
CA GLN A 596 23.44 -22.84 -9.52
C GLN A 596 23.22 -23.60 -10.84
N LEU A 597 22.82 -24.87 -10.78
CA LEU A 597 22.60 -25.69 -11.98
C LEU A 597 21.75 -25.01 -13.06
N PRO A 598 20.57 -24.43 -12.73
CA PRO A 598 19.73 -23.80 -13.73
C PRO A 598 20.39 -22.56 -14.37
N ALA A 599 21.09 -21.76 -13.55
CA ALA A 599 21.78 -20.56 -14.02
C ALA A 599 22.97 -20.91 -14.93
N LEU A 600 23.76 -21.89 -14.55
CA LEU A 600 24.88 -22.39 -15.37
C LEU A 600 24.39 -23.00 -16.69
N ALA A 601 23.24 -23.70 -16.67
CA ALA A 601 22.63 -24.24 -17.89
C ALA A 601 22.20 -23.13 -18.86
N GLN A 602 21.70 -21.99 -18.37
CA GLN A 602 21.32 -20.83 -19.21
C GLN A 602 22.51 -20.20 -19.95
N ILE A 603 23.73 -20.32 -19.41
CA ILE A 603 24.96 -19.87 -20.06
C ILE A 603 25.69 -20.99 -20.84
N GLY A 604 24.99 -22.12 -21.08
CA GLY A 604 25.53 -23.24 -21.88
C GLY A 604 26.44 -24.21 -21.11
N ILE A 605 26.43 -24.21 -19.77
CA ILE A 605 27.22 -25.14 -18.96
C ILE A 605 26.24 -26.11 -18.25
N LYS A 606 26.16 -27.35 -18.75
CA LYS A 606 25.35 -28.41 -18.18
C LYS A 606 26.14 -29.22 -17.16
N ILE A 607 25.63 -29.33 -15.95
CA ILE A 607 26.23 -30.12 -14.86
C ILE A 607 25.24 -31.21 -14.44
N GLU A 608 25.72 -32.45 -14.48
CA GLU A 608 24.98 -33.62 -14.03
C GLU A 608 25.61 -34.12 -12.72
N ILE A 609 24.79 -34.20 -11.66
CA ILE A 609 25.22 -34.69 -10.34
C ILE A 609 24.54 -36.04 -10.11
N GLY A 610 25.34 -37.09 -10.07
CA GLY A 610 24.88 -38.47 -9.83
C GLY A 610 24.48 -38.75 -8.39
N LYS A 611 24.01 -39.99 -8.15
CA LYS A 611 23.71 -40.47 -6.80
C LYS A 611 25.02 -40.74 -6.03
N ALA A 612 24.97 -40.68 -4.71
CA ALA A 612 26.10 -41.03 -3.84
C ALA A 612 26.42 -42.52 -3.97
N GLY A 613 27.63 -42.82 -4.44
CA GLY A 613 28.18 -44.18 -4.52
C GLY A 613 29.30 -44.41 -3.49
N ARG A 614 29.94 -45.62 -3.53
CA ARG A 614 31.08 -45.95 -2.64
C ARG A 614 32.26 -45.00 -2.80
N ASP A 615 32.47 -44.48 -4.03
CA ASP A 615 33.58 -43.56 -4.37
C ASP A 615 33.18 -42.10 -4.26
N GLY A 616 31.99 -41.77 -3.76
CA GLY A 616 31.44 -40.44 -3.64
C GLY A 616 30.41 -40.10 -4.72
N VAL A 617 30.00 -38.81 -4.76
CA VAL A 617 29.03 -38.29 -5.74
C VAL A 617 29.74 -37.99 -7.06
N GLN A 618 29.33 -38.62 -8.15
CA GLN A 618 29.86 -38.36 -9.49
C GLN A 618 29.32 -37.06 -10.05
N VAL A 619 30.15 -36.30 -10.76
CA VAL A 619 29.82 -35.04 -11.40
C VAL A 619 30.36 -35.04 -12.83
N THR A 620 29.51 -34.65 -13.78
CA THR A 620 29.90 -34.44 -15.18
C THR A 620 29.55 -33.01 -15.56
N ILE A 621 30.52 -32.27 -16.09
CA ILE A 621 30.34 -30.90 -16.59
C ILE A 621 30.57 -30.94 -18.12
N ARG A 622 29.63 -30.38 -18.87
CA ARG A 622 29.67 -30.28 -20.34
C ARG A 622 29.38 -28.85 -20.80
N LYS A 623 30.04 -28.41 -21.89
CA LYS A 623 29.68 -27.19 -22.60
C LYS A 623 28.71 -27.56 -23.72
N CYS A 624 27.58 -26.90 -23.80
CA CYS A 624 26.59 -27.07 -24.85
C CYS A 624 26.69 -25.89 -25.82
N GLU A 625 27.07 -26.12 -27.09
CA GLU A 625 27.17 -25.08 -28.11
C GLU A 625 25.80 -24.57 -28.62
N HIS A 626 24.69 -25.27 -28.28
CA HIS A 626 23.32 -24.94 -28.72
C HIS A 626 22.33 -25.18 -27.60
N CYS A 627 22.12 -24.19 -26.71
CA CYS A 627 20.91 -24.07 -25.89
C CYS A 627 20.13 -22.79 -26.27
N GLU A 628 19.96 -22.58 -27.59
CA GLU A 628 18.89 -21.75 -28.12
C GLU A 628 17.69 -22.68 -28.36
N HIS A 629 16.63 -22.54 -27.58
CA HIS A 629 15.36 -23.27 -27.56
C HIS A 629 15.33 -24.52 -26.65
N GLY A 630 14.69 -24.31 -25.49
CA GLY A 630 14.18 -25.40 -24.66
C GLY A 630 13.02 -26.12 -25.33
N GLU A 631 13.31 -26.99 -26.29
CA GLU A 631 12.37 -28.04 -26.69
C GLU A 631 12.35 -29.08 -25.56
N ARG A 632 11.28 -29.08 -24.76
CA ARG A 632 10.90 -30.29 -24.02
C ARG A 632 10.57 -31.34 -25.08
N ARG A 633 11.45 -32.30 -25.31
CA ARG A 633 11.04 -33.57 -25.90
C ARG A 633 9.97 -34.15 -24.98
N SER A 634 8.76 -34.23 -25.51
CA SER A 634 7.70 -35.06 -25.00
C SER A 634 8.15 -36.53 -25.13
N ASP A 635 8.83 -37.03 -24.10
CA ASP A 635 8.93 -38.49 -23.93
C ASP A 635 7.51 -38.99 -23.67
N GLY A 636 7.03 -39.81 -24.63
CA GLY A 636 5.68 -40.30 -24.71
C GLY A 636 5.23 -40.97 -23.41
N TYR A 637 4.26 -40.36 -22.80
CA TYR A 637 3.41 -41.00 -21.80
C TYR A 637 2.24 -41.66 -22.54
N SER A 638 2.30 -42.97 -22.64
CA SER A 638 1.20 -43.81 -23.14
C SER A 638 0.16 -43.95 -22.01
N PRO A 639 -1.11 -43.64 -22.23
CA PRO A 639 -2.12 -43.83 -21.19
C PRO A 639 -2.64 -45.29 -21.27
N GLY A 640 -2.25 -46.09 -20.32
CA GLY A 640 -2.78 -47.44 -20.21
C GLY A 640 -2.16 -48.24 -19.06
N GLU A 641 -2.61 -48.00 -17.84
CA GLU A 641 -2.76 -49.06 -16.84
C GLU A 641 -3.67 -48.55 -15.71
N LYS A 642 -4.73 -49.31 -15.51
CA LYS A 642 -5.77 -49.18 -14.49
C LYS A 642 -5.16 -49.34 -13.10
N PHE A 643 -5.31 -48.36 -12.25
CA PHE A 643 -5.20 -48.55 -10.80
C PHE A 643 -6.56 -48.98 -10.26
N LEU A 644 -6.56 -50.19 -9.69
CA LEU A 644 -7.61 -50.75 -8.87
C LEU A 644 -7.70 -49.99 -7.55
N ASP A 645 -8.91 -49.71 -7.21
CA ASP A 645 -9.42 -49.21 -5.93
C ASP A 645 -9.05 -50.19 -4.80
N ASP A 646 -8.37 -49.70 -3.78
CA ASP A 646 -8.30 -50.34 -2.46
C ASP A 646 -8.53 -49.27 -1.38
N THR A 647 -9.80 -49.06 -1.08
CA THR A 647 -10.27 -48.52 0.18
C THR A 647 -10.15 -49.64 1.21
N GLU A 648 -9.33 -49.45 2.27
CA GLU A 648 -9.66 -49.85 3.66
C GLU A 648 -8.54 -49.44 4.64
N ALA A 649 -8.98 -48.68 5.63
CA ALA A 649 -8.56 -48.62 7.05
C ALA A 649 -7.10 -48.28 7.41
N PHE A 650 -6.82 -47.10 7.91
CA PHE A 650 -6.64 -46.75 9.35
C PHE A 650 -6.58 -45.25 9.52
#